data_6b4527fd6415b5fdb53a9f217745d3cf
#
_entry.id   6b4527fd6415b5fdb53a9f217745d3cf
#
_cell.length_a   1.000
_cell.length_b   1.000
_cell.length_c   1.000
_cell.angle_alpha   90.00
_cell.angle_beta   90.00
_cell.angle_gamma   90.00
#
_symmetry.space_group_name_H-M   'P 1'
#
loop_
_entity.id
_entity.type
_entity.pdbx_description
1 polymer ?
#
loop_
_entity_poly.entity_id
_entity_poly.type
_entity_poly.pdbx_seq_one_letter_code
_entity_poly.pdbx_strand_id
1 'polypeptide(L)'
;MRIALAGNPNSGKTTMFNALTGQNEKVGNWAGVTVDKKSHSVKKSLYHGSERLIAIDLPGAYSMSPFTSEESITRDYIKNERPDAILNVVDATNLSRSLFFTTQLLELGVPMVIALNKTDANTKKHNKINAKELSERLGCPVFETTSTSGDGIKEVVEAAIAVIGTVQKAPYTQGNIDLTDKTAVELADRKRFEFVNDIVRSVEERTVLTREKNKQDKIDTIITNKWVGLPIFAVVMFLVFQISQSWLGTWIAEGFVLNEGKANELTVPGLVTFIEMFGEWVGGLMVNTTPLLRAIIIDGIIGGVGAVVGFLPLVMVMYFMIALLEDCGYMARATVVLDPIFKRVGLSGKSVIPFVMGTGCAIPGVMACRTIRNERERKATAILAPFMPCGAKLPVIALFAGAFFGDSRWVGVTMYFVAIFIILICAFIINGITGNKTKKSFFIMELPEYKLPSIWKATVSMCQRGWSYIVKAGTVILVCNFIVRLMQSFTWNLRETDVASESILASIASPFAYLFAPIVGVVAWQLAAATITGFIAKENVVGTLAVCFVGLENFIDTEELALLEGAGAEVASVFAISKIAALSFLMLNLFTPPCFAAIGAMNAELKSKKWLFAGIGLQFGIGYSISFLVYFFGSLLTGTLKDAFGAFWMPLLGWSIVLSFAVIITVLIIRKNNKLKNEALAKTRS
;
A
#
# COMPACT_ATOMS: atom_id res chain seq x y z
N MET A 1 18.93 -20.56 -30.22
CA MET A 1 17.58 -21.06 -29.95
C MET A 1 16.95 -20.31 -28.77
N ARG A 2 15.65 -19.98 -28.81
CA ARG A 2 14.92 -19.22 -27.76
C ARG A 2 13.73 -20.02 -27.27
N ILE A 3 13.69 -20.36 -25.98
CA ILE A 3 12.55 -21.03 -25.34
C ILE A 3 11.83 -20.01 -24.45
N ALA A 4 10.54 -19.81 -24.68
CA ALA A 4 9.71 -18.95 -23.86
C ALA A 4 9.03 -19.75 -22.74
N LEU A 5 9.25 -19.37 -21.48
CA LEU A 5 8.54 -19.96 -20.36
C LEU A 5 7.20 -19.24 -20.18
N ALA A 6 6.10 -19.96 -20.37
CA ALA A 6 4.75 -19.51 -20.14
C ALA A 6 4.11 -20.27 -18.98
N GLY A 7 3.01 -19.80 -18.45
CA GLY A 7 2.26 -20.47 -17.39
C GLY A 7 1.47 -19.50 -16.52
N ASN A 8 0.56 -20.04 -15.75
CA ASN A 8 -0.27 -19.26 -14.85
C ASN A 8 0.57 -18.65 -13.71
N PRO A 9 0.13 -17.52 -13.13
CA PRO A 9 0.68 -17.07 -11.87
C PRO A 9 0.65 -18.18 -10.82
N ASN A 10 1.73 -18.36 -10.06
CA ASN A 10 1.93 -19.38 -9.03
C ASN A 10 2.07 -20.83 -9.53
N SER A 11 2.16 -21.10 -10.84
CA SER A 11 2.44 -22.45 -11.36
C SER A 11 3.87 -22.95 -11.07
N GLY A 12 4.75 -22.08 -10.52
CA GLY A 12 6.15 -22.40 -10.29
C GLY A 12 7.09 -21.98 -11.42
N LYS A 13 6.62 -21.15 -12.36
CA LYS A 13 7.35 -20.71 -13.56
C LYS A 13 8.72 -20.05 -13.22
N THR A 14 8.75 -19.13 -12.28
CA THR A 14 10.01 -18.47 -11.85
C THR A 14 10.95 -19.46 -11.16
N THR A 15 10.44 -20.44 -10.42
CA THR A 15 11.25 -21.51 -9.82
C THR A 15 11.85 -22.40 -10.91
N MET A 16 11.06 -22.76 -11.93
CA MET A 16 11.53 -23.49 -13.10
C MET A 16 12.60 -22.71 -13.86
N PHE A 17 12.39 -21.40 -14.09
CA PHE A 17 13.36 -20.54 -14.75
C PHE A 17 14.70 -20.50 -13.99
N ASN A 18 14.67 -20.36 -12.66
CA ASN A 18 15.88 -20.38 -11.83
C ASN A 18 16.57 -21.77 -11.87
N ALA A 19 15.81 -22.84 -11.88
CA ALA A 19 16.35 -24.19 -11.99
C ALA A 19 17.04 -24.41 -13.35
N LEU A 20 16.46 -23.92 -14.44
CA LEU A 20 17.03 -23.98 -15.80
C LEU A 20 18.28 -23.15 -15.96
N THR A 21 18.31 -21.92 -15.42
CA THR A 21 19.38 -20.96 -15.68
C THR A 21 20.45 -20.92 -14.59
N GLY A 22 20.13 -21.35 -13.37
CA GLY A 22 21.05 -21.37 -12.24
C GLY A 22 21.40 -20.02 -11.63
N GLN A 23 20.75 -18.95 -12.06
CA GLN A 23 21.03 -17.60 -11.59
C GLN A 23 19.77 -16.82 -11.24
N ASN A 24 19.89 -16.00 -10.21
CA ASN A 24 18.88 -15.03 -9.78
C ASN A 24 19.02 -13.68 -10.50
N GLU A 25 19.34 -13.60 -11.80
CA GLU A 25 19.51 -12.29 -12.46
C GLU A 25 19.64 -12.36 -14.02
N LYS A 26 19.05 -11.53 -14.73
CA LYS A 26 19.19 -10.16 -15.21
C LYS A 26 17.82 -9.57 -15.54
N VAL A 27 17.54 -8.41 -14.97
CA VAL A 27 16.27 -7.72 -15.08
C VAL A 27 16.40 -6.65 -16.15
N GLY A 28 15.66 -6.78 -17.25
CA GLY A 28 15.33 -5.70 -18.18
C GLY A 28 13.83 -5.46 -18.10
N ASN A 29 13.33 -4.34 -18.59
CA ASN A 29 11.89 -4.09 -18.66
C ASN A 29 11.35 -4.48 -20.05
N TRP A 30 10.12 -5.02 -20.08
CA TRP A 30 9.40 -5.19 -21.32
C TRP A 30 9.05 -3.82 -21.94
N ALA A 31 9.18 -3.69 -23.25
CA ALA A 31 8.95 -2.42 -23.94
C ALA A 31 7.56 -1.81 -23.61
N GLY A 32 7.55 -0.59 -23.10
CA GLY A 32 6.33 0.17 -22.80
C GLY A 32 5.64 -0.17 -21.47
N VAL A 33 6.18 -1.09 -20.65
CA VAL A 33 5.58 -1.53 -19.38
C VAL A 33 6.62 -1.70 -18.28
N THR A 34 6.21 -1.52 -17.03
CA THR A 34 7.06 -1.70 -15.84
C THR A 34 7.12 -3.17 -15.37
N VAL A 35 7.14 -4.12 -16.31
CA VAL A 35 7.27 -5.55 -16.01
C VAL A 35 8.68 -5.99 -16.37
N ASP A 36 9.32 -6.69 -15.45
CA ASP A 36 10.72 -7.14 -15.61
C ASP A 36 10.83 -8.22 -16.69
N LYS A 37 11.73 -8.01 -17.65
CA LYS A 37 12.09 -9.02 -18.64
C LYS A 37 13.30 -9.80 -18.15
N LYS A 38 13.13 -11.10 -17.94
CA LYS A 38 14.22 -12.03 -17.56
C LYS A 38 14.56 -12.92 -18.72
N SER A 39 15.80 -12.90 -19.14
CA SER A 39 16.33 -13.80 -20.18
C SER A 39 17.73 -14.25 -19.83
N HIS A 40 18.00 -15.56 -19.89
CA HIS A 40 19.30 -16.13 -19.57
C HIS A 40 19.58 -17.42 -20.35
N SER A 41 20.85 -17.77 -20.48
CA SER A 41 21.23 -19.05 -21.09
C SER A 41 20.94 -20.20 -20.14
N VAL A 42 20.43 -21.31 -20.68
CA VAL A 42 20.21 -22.56 -19.96
C VAL A 42 21.56 -23.14 -19.53
N LYS A 43 21.60 -23.78 -18.35
CA LYS A 43 22.80 -24.45 -17.80
C LYS A 43 23.39 -25.47 -18.76
N LYS A 44 24.72 -25.52 -18.87
CA LYS A 44 25.41 -26.55 -19.65
C LYS A 44 25.13 -27.98 -19.18
N SER A 45 24.75 -28.17 -17.90
CA SER A 45 24.36 -29.50 -17.37
C SER A 45 23.02 -30.00 -17.90
N LEU A 46 22.18 -29.13 -18.40
CA LEU A 46 20.86 -29.46 -18.95
C LEU A 46 20.84 -29.43 -20.49
N TYR A 47 21.83 -28.78 -21.12
CA TYR A 47 21.92 -28.66 -22.57
C TYR A 47 23.38 -28.67 -23.05
N HIS A 48 23.69 -29.67 -23.88
CA HIS A 48 25.05 -29.90 -24.41
C HIS A 48 25.20 -29.57 -25.90
N GLY A 49 24.21 -28.89 -26.51
CA GLY A 49 24.28 -28.52 -27.93
C GLY A 49 25.29 -27.42 -28.23
N SER A 50 25.68 -27.31 -29.52
CA SER A 50 26.62 -26.30 -30.01
C SER A 50 26.04 -24.89 -30.02
N GLU A 51 24.74 -24.72 -30.17
CA GLU A 51 24.08 -23.42 -30.18
C GLU A 51 23.68 -22.97 -28.77
N ARG A 52 23.68 -21.68 -28.56
CA ARG A 52 23.30 -21.11 -27.29
C ARG A 52 21.77 -21.19 -27.11
N LEU A 53 21.29 -21.88 -26.06
CA LEU A 53 19.86 -21.96 -25.68
C LEU A 53 19.54 -20.87 -24.67
N ILE A 54 18.61 -19.97 -25.00
CA ILE A 54 18.19 -18.86 -24.16
C ILE A 54 16.78 -19.10 -23.64
N ALA A 55 16.62 -19.15 -22.34
CA ALA A 55 15.31 -19.18 -21.67
C ALA A 55 14.81 -17.74 -21.41
N ILE A 56 13.54 -17.47 -21.69
CA ILE A 56 12.89 -16.18 -21.52
C ILE A 56 11.67 -16.36 -20.61
N ASP A 57 11.67 -15.68 -19.46
CA ASP A 57 10.55 -15.74 -18.51
C ASP A 57 9.47 -14.75 -18.93
N LEU A 58 8.32 -15.25 -19.38
CA LEU A 58 7.16 -14.42 -19.71
C LEU A 58 6.35 -14.09 -18.44
N PRO A 59 5.66 -12.95 -18.38
CA PRO A 59 4.74 -12.68 -17.30
C PRO A 59 3.68 -13.77 -17.14
N GLY A 60 3.32 -14.09 -15.90
CA GLY A 60 2.27 -15.08 -15.64
C GLY A 60 0.91 -14.58 -16.09
N ALA A 61 0.21 -15.36 -16.91
CA ALA A 61 -1.08 -15.02 -17.47
C ALA A 61 -2.11 -16.12 -17.20
N TYR A 62 -3.37 -15.73 -17.01
CA TYR A 62 -4.49 -16.69 -16.90
C TYR A 62 -5.22 -16.87 -18.22
N SER A 63 -5.10 -15.90 -19.11
CA SER A 63 -5.75 -15.87 -20.42
C SER A 63 -4.89 -15.07 -21.40
N MET A 64 -5.08 -15.32 -22.69
CA MET A 64 -4.50 -14.52 -23.78
C MET A 64 -5.33 -13.30 -24.14
N SER A 65 -6.38 -13.04 -23.39
CA SER A 65 -7.25 -11.86 -23.59
C SER A 65 -6.53 -10.57 -23.17
N PRO A 66 -6.64 -9.48 -23.91
CA PRO A 66 -5.85 -8.24 -23.65
C PRO A 66 -6.42 -7.39 -22.50
N PHE A 67 -6.84 -8.03 -21.41
CA PHE A 67 -7.46 -7.32 -20.29
C PHE A 67 -6.45 -6.84 -19.24
N THR A 68 -5.29 -7.51 -19.15
CA THR A 68 -4.18 -7.08 -18.28
C THR A 68 -2.94 -6.80 -19.09
N SER A 69 -2.03 -5.94 -18.55
CA SER A 69 -0.75 -5.65 -19.20
C SER A 69 0.12 -6.91 -19.36
N GLU A 70 0.06 -7.82 -18.41
CA GLU A 70 0.83 -9.07 -18.41
C GLU A 70 0.34 -10.04 -19.50
N GLU A 71 -0.97 -10.16 -19.66
CA GLU A 71 -1.59 -10.98 -20.72
C GLU A 71 -1.29 -10.44 -22.11
N SER A 72 -1.36 -9.10 -22.25
CA SER A 72 -0.99 -8.43 -23.51
C SER A 72 0.48 -8.68 -23.87
N ILE A 73 1.41 -8.55 -22.91
CA ILE A 73 2.84 -8.77 -23.15
C ILE A 73 3.11 -10.21 -23.58
N THR A 74 2.54 -11.18 -22.87
CA THR A 74 2.73 -12.62 -23.17
C THR A 74 2.22 -12.93 -24.57
N ARG A 75 1.02 -12.44 -24.91
CA ARG A 75 0.43 -12.63 -26.24
C ARG A 75 1.27 -11.98 -27.33
N ASP A 76 1.60 -10.70 -27.15
CA ASP A 76 2.31 -9.90 -28.14
C ASP A 76 3.72 -10.43 -28.37
N TYR A 77 4.39 -10.92 -27.31
CA TYR A 77 5.69 -11.57 -27.44
C TYR A 77 5.61 -12.85 -28.27
N ILE A 78 4.68 -13.77 -27.95
CA ILE A 78 4.55 -15.04 -28.65
C ILE A 78 4.16 -14.81 -30.13
N LYS A 79 3.26 -13.84 -30.38
CA LYS A 79 2.76 -13.54 -31.74
C LYS A 79 3.81 -12.84 -32.61
N ASN A 80 4.54 -11.86 -32.05
CA ASN A 80 5.41 -11.00 -32.83
C ASN A 80 6.86 -11.52 -32.87
N GLU A 81 7.39 -12.01 -31.73
CA GLU A 81 8.78 -12.45 -31.61
C GLU A 81 8.94 -13.95 -31.97
N ARG A 82 7.87 -14.72 -32.00
CA ARG A 82 7.79 -16.15 -32.34
C ARG A 82 9.00 -16.93 -31.78
N PRO A 83 9.00 -17.28 -30.48
CA PRO A 83 10.06 -18.12 -29.91
C PRO A 83 10.11 -19.49 -30.63
N ASP A 84 11.26 -20.14 -30.62
CA ASP A 84 11.45 -21.43 -31.30
C ASP A 84 10.61 -22.54 -30.65
N ALA A 85 10.39 -22.46 -29.32
CA ALA A 85 9.47 -23.33 -28.57
C ALA A 85 8.91 -22.63 -27.34
N ILE A 86 7.74 -23.07 -26.87
CA ILE A 86 7.14 -22.64 -25.60
C ILE A 86 7.27 -23.77 -24.59
N LEU A 87 7.83 -23.48 -23.42
CA LEU A 87 7.77 -24.31 -22.24
C LEU A 87 6.64 -23.82 -21.32
N ASN A 88 5.51 -24.50 -21.35
CA ASN A 88 4.36 -24.13 -20.56
C ASN A 88 4.35 -24.85 -19.21
N VAL A 89 4.47 -24.09 -18.10
CA VAL A 89 4.48 -24.62 -16.73
C VAL A 89 3.05 -24.69 -16.21
N VAL A 90 2.53 -25.90 -16.12
CA VAL A 90 1.16 -26.23 -15.70
C VAL A 90 1.17 -26.68 -14.24
N ASP A 91 0.29 -26.13 -13.42
CA ASP A 91 0.13 -26.52 -12.01
C ASP A 91 -0.74 -27.77 -11.90
N ALA A 92 -0.15 -28.90 -11.49
CA ALA A 92 -0.85 -30.17 -11.31
C ALA A 92 -1.97 -30.10 -10.25
N THR A 93 -1.87 -29.19 -9.29
CA THR A 93 -2.89 -29.04 -8.24
C THR A 93 -4.14 -28.27 -8.71
N ASN A 94 -4.03 -27.55 -9.85
CA ASN A 94 -5.10 -26.74 -10.45
C ASN A 94 -5.16 -26.93 -11.97
N LEU A 95 -5.38 -28.18 -12.39
CA LEU A 95 -5.24 -28.60 -13.79
C LEU A 95 -6.22 -27.87 -14.72
N SER A 96 -7.52 -27.82 -14.42
CA SER A 96 -8.54 -27.18 -15.26
C SER A 96 -8.18 -25.72 -15.60
N ARG A 97 -7.70 -24.98 -14.63
CA ARG A 97 -7.37 -23.58 -14.80
C ARG A 97 -6.10 -23.39 -15.63
N SER A 98 -5.13 -24.25 -15.42
CA SER A 98 -3.87 -24.20 -16.18
C SER A 98 -4.09 -24.61 -17.62
N LEU A 99 -4.93 -25.60 -17.88
CA LEU A 99 -5.24 -26.07 -19.23
C LEU A 99 -6.06 -25.06 -20.05
N PHE A 100 -6.86 -24.21 -19.39
CA PHE A 100 -7.56 -23.13 -20.08
C PHE A 100 -6.58 -22.19 -20.82
N PHE A 101 -5.52 -21.78 -20.14
CA PHE A 101 -4.46 -20.97 -20.74
C PHE A 101 -3.64 -21.77 -21.77
N THR A 102 -3.36 -23.03 -21.47
CA THR A 102 -2.63 -23.96 -22.35
C THR A 102 -3.31 -24.10 -23.71
N THR A 103 -4.65 -24.28 -23.75
CA THR A 103 -5.39 -24.39 -25.01
C THR A 103 -5.34 -23.12 -25.84
N GLN A 104 -5.28 -21.95 -25.22
CA GLN A 104 -5.10 -20.66 -25.90
C GLN A 104 -3.68 -20.50 -26.47
N LEU A 105 -2.66 -21.02 -25.77
CA LEU A 105 -1.27 -21.01 -26.28
C LEU A 105 -1.12 -21.90 -27.50
N LEU A 106 -1.73 -23.09 -27.50
CA LEU A 106 -1.69 -24.03 -28.64
C LEU A 106 -2.32 -23.43 -29.91
N GLU A 107 -3.34 -22.58 -29.77
CA GLU A 107 -3.94 -21.87 -30.91
C GLU A 107 -2.99 -20.91 -31.64
N LEU A 108 -1.92 -20.46 -30.98
CA LEU A 108 -0.93 -19.57 -31.61
C LEU A 108 0.02 -20.30 -32.55
N GLY A 109 -0.01 -21.64 -32.60
CA GLY A 109 0.74 -22.46 -33.55
C GLY A 109 2.28 -22.47 -33.32
N VAL A 110 2.75 -22.07 -32.14
CA VAL A 110 4.15 -22.21 -31.74
C VAL A 110 4.37 -23.56 -31.06
N PRO A 111 5.40 -24.34 -31.41
CA PRO A 111 5.68 -25.62 -30.78
C PRO A 111 5.79 -25.49 -29.26
N MET A 112 5.09 -26.40 -28.54
CA MET A 112 4.98 -26.32 -27.10
C MET A 112 5.24 -27.66 -26.42
N VAL A 113 5.89 -27.59 -25.24
CA VAL A 113 6.01 -28.70 -24.29
C VAL A 113 5.39 -28.28 -22.96
N ILE A 114 4.71 -29.18 -22.31
CA ILE A 114 4.08 -28.96 -21.00
C ILE A 114 4.95 -29.57 -19.89
N ALA A 115 5.36 -28.75 -18.96
CA ALA A 115 5.91 -29.17 -17.68
C ALA A 115 4.78 -29.20 -16.64
N LEU A 116 4.30 -30.40 -16.31
CA LEU A 116 3.31 -30.61 -15.25
C LEU A 116 4.00 -30.53 -13.90
N ASN A 117 3.96 -29.34 -13.30
CA ASN A 117 4.73 -29.00 -12.10
C ASN A 117 3.94 -29.22 -10.80
N LYS A 118 4.66 -29.35 -9.67
CA LYS A 118 4.11 -29.63 -8.33
C LYS A 118 3.48 -31.02 -8.21
N THR A 119 4.01 -31.99 -8.90
CA THR A 119 3.53 -33.37 -8.82
C THR A 119 3.70 -33.97 -7.44
N ASP A 120 4.73 -33.57 -6.68
CA ASP A 120 4.93 -33.89 -5.26
C ASP A 120 3.74 -33.47 -4.37
N ALA A 121 3.21 -32.28 -4.60
CA ALA A 121 2.04 -31.79 -3.86
C ALA A 121 0.76 -32.54 -4.25
N ASN A 122 0.65 -32.94 -5.51
CA ASN A 122 -0.49 -33.69 -6.03
C ASN A 122 -0.49 -35.12 -5.50
N THR A 123 0.66 -35.77 -5.44
CA THR A 123 0.84 -37.11 -4.86
C THR A 123 0.51 -37.13 -3.36
N LYS A 124 0.88 -36.09 -2.60
CA LYS A 124 0.50 -35.92 -1.19
C LYS A 124 -1.01 -35.80 -0.98
N LYS A 125 -1.74 -35.35 -1.99
CA LYS A 125 -3.22 -35.27 -1.99
C LYS A 125 -3.89 -36.56 -2.54
N HIS A 126 -3.11 -37.60 -2.81
CA HIS A 126 -3.56 -38.84 -3.41
C HIS A 126 -4.29 -38.68 -4.76
N ASN A 127 -4.03 -37.60 -5.48
CA ASN A 127 -4.52 -37.41 -6.83
C ASN A 127 -3.49 -37.90 -7.83
N LYS A 128 -3.94 -38.62 -8.86
CA LYS A 128 -3.11 -39.06 -9.97
C LYS A 128 -3.57 -38.39 -11.25
N ILE A 129 -2.62 -37.93 -12.06
CA ILE A 129 -2.84 -37.36 -13.37
C ILE A 129 -2.14 -38.27 -14.38
N ASN A 130 -2.89 -38.77 -15.37
CA ASN A 130 -2.33 -39.57 -16.47
C ASN A 130 -1.65 -38.62 -17.49
N ALA A 131 -0.35 -38.36 -17.32
CA ALA A 131 0.41 -37.44 -18.19
C ALA A 131 0.43 -37.92 -19.65
N LYS A 132 0.39 -39.26 -19.91
CA LYS A 132 0.38 -39.81 -21.24
C LYS A 132 -0.93 -39.54 -21.97
N GLU A 133 -2.06 -39.79 -21.34
CA GLU A 133 -3.37 -39.48 -21.89
C GLU A 133 -3.56 -37.95 -22.07
N LEU A 134 -3.06 -37.14 -21.14
CA LEU A 134 -3.07 -35.69 -21.26
C LEU A 134 -2.27 -35.22 -22.49
N SER A 135 -1.12 -35.86 -22.76
CA SER A 135 -0.29 -35.59 -23.95
C SER A 135 -1.03 -35.92 -25.24
N GLU A 136 -1.71 -37.06 -25.29
CA GLU A 136 -2.50 -37.50 -26.44
C GLU A 136 -3.70 -36.56 -26.70
N ARG A 137 -4.41 -36.14 -25.65
CA ARG A 137 -5.57 -35.24 -25.74
C ARG A 137 -5.20 -33.81 -26.17
N LEU A 138 -4.03 -33.36 -25.74
CA LEU A 138 -3.58 -31.98 -26.05
C LEU A 138 -2.74 -31.91 -27.34
N GLY A 139 -2.25 -33.03 -27.84
CA GLY A 139 -1.40 -33.10 -29.03
C GLY A 139 0.00 -32.50 -28.84
N CYS A 140 0.48 -32.44 -27.60
CA CYS A 140 1.81 -31.93 -27.27
C CYS A 140 2.44 -32.75 -26.13
N PRO A 141 3.78 -32.88 -26.05
CA PRO A 141 4.48 -33.64 -25.02
C PRO A 141 4.21 -33.07 -23.61
N VAL A 142 3.92 -33.95 -22.65
CA VAL A 142 3.70 -33.59 -21.24
C VAL A 142 4.65 -34.39 -20.36
N PHE A 143 5.39 -33.71 -19.49
CA PHE A 143 6.34 -34.28 -18.54
C PHE A 143 6.02 -33.87 -17.13
N GLU A 144 6.07 -34.81 -16.20
CA GLU A 144 5.95 -34.53 -14.78
C GLU A 144 7.23 -33.89 -14.26
N THR A 145 7.06 -32.81 -13.48
CA THR A 145 8.20 -32.05 -12.96
C THR A 145 7.95 -31.60 -11.53
N THR A 146 9.07 -31.44 -10.78
CA THR A 146 9.10 -30.77 -9.49
C THR A 146 10.19 -29.72 -9.53
N SER A 147 9.82 -28.48 -9.83
CA SER A 147 10.80 -27.37 -10.02
C SER A 147 11.66 -27.11 -8.79
N THR A 148 11.24 -27.49 -7.59
CA THR A 148 11.98 -27.28 -6.34
C THR A 148 13.09 -28.30 -6.13
N SER A 149 12.89 -29.57 -6.52
CA SER A 149 13.90 -30.62 -6.44
C SER A 149 14.75 -30.75 -7.73
N GLY A 150 14.21 -30.25 -8.84
CA GLY A 150 14.88 -30.35 -10.15
C GLY A 150 14.49 -31.58 -10.96
N ASP A 151 13.58 -32.40 -10.44
CA ASP A 151 13.13 -33.64 -11.10
C ASP A 151 12.36 -33.34 -12.37
N GLY A 152 12.62 -34.11 -13.45
CA GLY A 152 11.95 -34.00 -14.73
C GLY A 152 12.37 -32.80 -15.60
N ILE A 153 13.30 -31.96 -15.13
CA ILE A 153 13.68 -30.72 -15.85
C ILE A 153 14.52 -31.02 -17.09
N LYS A 154 15.39 -32.01 -17.02
CA LYS A 154 16.26 -32.38 -18.14
C LYS A 154 15.43 -32.94 -19.31
N GLU A 155 14.51 -33.81 -19.02
CA GLU A 155 13.58 -34.43 -19.98
C GLU A 155 12.72 -33.38 -20.69
N VAL A 156 12.25 -32.36 -19.93
CA VAL A 156 11.46 -31.26 -20.48
C VAL A 156 12.31 -30.38 -21.42
N VAL A 157 13.58 -30.12 -21.10
CA VAL A 157 14.47 -29.34 -21.97
C VAL A 157 14.79 -30.12 -23.26
N GLU A 158 15.09 -31.40 -23.16
CA GLU A 158 15.34 -32.25 -24.31
C GLU A 158 14.11 -32.33 -25.23
N ALA A 159 12.92 -32.49 -24.65
CA ALA A 159 11.68 -32.47 -25.40
C ALA A 159 11.38 -31.11 -26.04
N ALA A 160 11.67 -30.01 -25.33
CA ALA A 160 11.47 -28.67 -25.87
C ALA A 160 12.37 -28.40 -27.09
N ILE A 161 13.55 -28.98 -27.12
CA ILE A 161 14.45 -28.91 -28.29
C ILE A 161 13.94 -29.80 -29.43
N ALA A 162 13.45 -31.01 -29.11
CA ALA A 162 12.96 -31.96 -30.10
C ALA A 162 11.71 -31.46 -30.85
N VAL A 163 10.89 -30.62 -30.24
CA VAL A 163 9.67 -30.07 -30.89
C VAL A 163 9.96 -28.82 -31.72
N ILE A 164 11.17 -28.26 -31.70
CA ILE A 164 11.52 -27.09 -32.52
C ILE A 164 11.35 -27.43 -34.00
N GLY A 165 10.59 -26.62 -34.72
CA GLY A 165 10.32 -26.82 -36.15
C GLY A 165 9.21 -27.83 -36.44
N THR A 166 8.60 -28.47 -35.43
CA THR A 166 7.42 -29.33 -35.64
C THR A 166 6.12 -28.52 -35.66
N VAL A 167 5.13 -29.00 -36.36
CA VAL A 167 3.80 -28.41 -36.40
C VAL A 167 2.89 -29.16 -35.44
N GLN A 168 2.41 -28.50 -34.41
CA GLN A 168 1.43 -29.06 -33.46
C GLN A 168 0.03 -28.56 -33.80
N LYS A 169 -0.94 -29.45 -33.82
CA LYS A 169 -2.34 -29.09 -34.09
C LYS A 169 -3.05 -28.76 -32.80
N ALA A 170 -3.65 -27.58 -32.72
CA ALA A 170 -4.43 -27.17 -31.57
C ALA A 170 -5.66 -28.08 -31.39
N PRO A 171 -5.89 -28.68 -30.20
CA PRO A 171 -7.01 -29.55 -29.94
C PRO A 171 -8.35 -28.84 -29.90
N TYR A 172 -8.33 -27.55 -29.70
CA TYR A 172 -9.48 -26.62 -29.65
C TYR A 172 -9.14 -25.35 -30.40
N THR A 173 -10.01 -24.95 -31.33
CA THR A 173 -9.87 -23.66 -32.03
C THR A 173 -11.13 -22.83 -31.80
N GLN A 174 -10.92 -21.62 -31.32
CA GLN A 174 -11.98 -20.65 -31.11
C GLN A 174 -12.17 -19.85 -32.40
N GLY A 175 -13.38 -19.86 -33.00
CA GLY A 175 -13.65 -19.08 -34.21
C GLY A 175 -13.45 -17.58 -34.00
N ASN A 176 -13.47 -16.82 -35.11
CA ASN A 176 -13.34 -15.35 -35.04
C ASN A 176 -14.45 -14.75 -34.16
N ILE A 177 -14.06 -14.19 -33.03
CA ILE A 177 -14.96 -13.54 -32.06
C ILE A 177 -14.61 -12.07 -32.02
N ASP A 178 -15.61 -11.22 -32.04
CA ASP A 178 -15.43 -9.81 -31.76
C ASP A 178 -15.05 -9.62 -30.29
N LEU A 179 -13.76 -9.34 -30.04
CA LEU A 179 -13.21 -9.08 -28.70
C LEU A 179 -13.82 -7.85 -28.02
N THR A 180 -14.61 -7.05 -28.76
CA THR A 180 -15.32 -5.90 -28.20
C THR A 180 -16.69 -6.27 -27.63
N ASP A 181 -17.28 -7.37 -28.09
CA ASP A 181 -18.53 -7.92 -27.55
C ASP A 181 -18.25 -8.85 -26.35
N LYS A 182 -18.63 -8.35 -25.20
CA LYS A 182 -18.42 -9.02 -23.92
C LYS A 182 -19.20 -10.34 -23.79
N THR A 183 -20.39 -10.39 -24.33
CA THR A 183 -21.28 -11.57 -24.25
C THR A 183 -20.76 -12.69 -25.13
N ALA A 184 -20.25 -12.36 -26.32
CA ALA A 184 -19.63 -13.31 -27.23
C ALA A 184 -18.35 -13.90 -26.64
N VAL A 185 -17.51 -13.08 -25.98
CA VAL A 185 -16.28 -13.53 -25.31
C VAL A 185 -16.62 -14.45 -24.12
N GLU A 186 -17.59 -14.07 -23.27
CA GLU A 186 -17.99 -14.89 -22.11
C GLU A 186 -18.56 -16.25 -22.55
N LEU A 187 -19.34 -16.29 -23.61
CA LEU A 187 -19.90 -17.55 -24.16
C LEU A 187 -18.80 -18.46 -24.73
N ALA A 188 -17.84 -17.87 -25.39
CA ALA A 188 -16.73 -18.61 -25.99
C ALA A 188 -15.76 -19.16 -24.92
N ASP A 189 -15.45 -18.37 -23.90
CA ASP A 189 -14.66 -18.81 -22.75
C ASP A 189 -15.37 -19.94 -21.99
N ARG A 190 -16.70 -19.90 -21.90
CA ARG A 190 -17.48 -20.96 -21.26
C ARG A 190 -17.36 -22.28 -22.03
N LYS A 191 -17.48 -22.25 -23.36
CA LYS A 191 -17.32 -23.44 -24.22
C LYS A 191 -15.91 -24.01 -24.11
N ARG A 192 -14.87 -23.16 -24.07
CA ARG A 192 -13.50 -23.60 -23.83
C ARG A 192 -13.32 -24.26 -22.46
N PHE A 193 -13.95 -23.69 -21.44
CA PHE A 193 -13.93 -24.28 -20.10
C PHE A 193 -14.62 -25.64 -20.03
N GLU A 194 -15.73 -25.81 -20.74
CA GLU A 194 -16.42 -27.13 -20.88
C GLU A 194 -15.48 -28.13 -21.52
N PHE A 195 -14.84 -27.82 -22.64
CA PHE A 195 -13.85 -28.67 -23.29
C PHE A 195 -12.67 -29.03 -22.37
N VAL A 196 -12.10 -28.07 -21.66
CA VAL A 196 -11.02 -28.34 -20.71
C VAL A 196 -11.47 -29.24 -19.56
N ASN A 197 -12.67 -29.05 -19.03
CA ASN A 197 -13.20 -29.89 -17.97
C ASN A 197 -13.42 -31.31 -18.41
N ASP A 198 -13.78 -31.54 -19.67
CA ASP A 198 -13.92 -32.89 -20.22
C ASP A 198 -12.55 -33.60 -20.30
N ILE A 199 -11.50 -32.90 -20.69
CA ILE A 199 -10.13 -33.44 -20.64
C ILE A 199 -9.75 -33.77 -19.19
N VAL A 200 -9.96 -32.85 -18.26
CA VAL A 200 -9.57 -33.03 -16.84
C VAL A 200 -10.28 -34.24 -16.24
N ARG A 201 -11.56 -34.41 -16.53
CA ARG A 201 -12.34 -35.60 -16.06
C ARG A 201 -11.80 -36.92 -16.57
N SER A 202 -11.20 -36.95 -17.77
CA SER A 202 -10.64 -38.18 -18.31
C SER A 202 -9.25 -38.51 -17.78
N VAL A 203 -8.43 -37.50 -17.47
CA VAL A 203 -7.01 -37.67 -17.12
C VAL A 203 -6.72 -37.58 -15.62
N GLU A 204 -7.63 -37.01 -14.81
CA GLU A 204 -7.44 -36.83 -13.37
C GLU A 204 -8.26 -37.84 -12.57
N GLU A 205 -7.58 -38.81 -11.94
CA GLU A 205 -8.19 -39.71 -10.95
C GLU A 205 -8.10 -39.07 -9.57
N ARG A 206 -9.22 -38.57 -9.06
CA ARG A 206 -9.34 -38.07 -7.69
C ARG A 206 -9.78 -39.19 -6.77
N THR A 207 -8.87 -39.73 -5.99
CA THR A 207 -9.15 -40.86 -5.07
C THR A 207 -10.03 -40.40 -3.88
N VAL A 208 -10.09 -39.10 -3.61
CA VAL A 208 -10.92 -38.53 -2.56
C VAL A 208 -11.94 -37.61 -3.17
N LEU A 209 -13.15 -38.11 -3.40
CA LEU A 209 -14.35 -37.29 -3.53
C LEU A 209 -14.61 -36.67 -2.16
N THR A 210 -13.87 -35.61 -1.81
CA THR A 210 -14.03 -34.92 -0.54
C THR A 210 -15.34 -34.17 -0.53
N ARG A 211 -16.43 -34.86 -0.15
CA ARG A 211 -17.58 -34.24 0.51
C ARG A 211 -17.21 -33.69 1.91
N GLU A 212 -16.09 -34.12 2.47
CA GLU A 212 -15.57 -33.56 3.71
C GLU A 212 -14.83 -32.26 3.41
N LYS A 213 -15.45 -31.15 3.77
CA LYS A 213 -14.78 -29.84 3.79
C LYS A 213 -13.50 -29.96 4.64
N ASN A 214 -12.36 -29.81 4.01
CA ASN A 214 -11.07 -29.82 4.68
C ASN A 214 -11.13 -28.79 5.86
N LYS A 215 -10.41 -29.03 6.95
CA LYS A 215 -10.39 -28.08 8.09
C LYS A 215 -10.10 -26.64 7.62
N GLN A 216 -9.26 -26.49 6.59
CA GLN A 216 -8.98 -25.21 5.93
C GLN A 216 -10.22 -24.59 5.30
N ASP A 217 -11.04 -25.34 4.58
CA ASP A 217 -12.26 -24.84 3.94
C ASP A 217 -13.31 -24.40 4.97
N LYS A 218 -13.38 -25.09 6.12
CA LYS A 218 -14.25 -24.68 7.24
C LYS A 218 -13.80 -23.34 7.82
N ILE A 219 -12.49 -23.17 8.05
CA ILE A 219 -11.90 -21.92 8.55
C ILE A 219 -12.11 -20.81 7.53
N ASP A 220 -11.87 -21.09 6.25
CA ASP A 220 -12.04 -20.10 5.17
C ASP A 220 -13.51 -19.67 5.04
N THR A 221 -14.46 -20.61 5.20
CA THR A 221 -15.90 -20.27 5.18
C THR A 221 -16.28 -19.26 6.28
N ILE A 222 -15.62 -19.30 7.44
CA ILE A 222 -15.84 -18.37 8.55
C ILE A 222 -15.14 -17.06 8.28
N ILE A 223 -13.83 -17.10 7.97
CA ILE A 223 -13.00 -15.90 7.81
C ILE A 223 -13.38 -15.09 6.56
N THR A 224 -13.81 -15.74 5.48
CA THR A 224 -14.23 -15.04 4.25
C THR A 224 -15.71 -14.64 4.26
N ASN A 225 -16.45 -14.95 5.30
CA ASN A 225 -17.83 -14.51 5.45
C ASN A 225 -17.88 -12.98 5.66
N LYS A 226 -18.73 -12.28 4.93
CA LYS A 226 -18.85 -10.81 4.99
C LYS A 226 -19.17 -10.28 6.38
N TRP A 227 -19.98 -10.98 7.14
CA TRP A 227 -20.45 -10.54 8.46
C TRP A 227 -19.50 -10.89 9.60
N VAL A 228 -18.81 -12.03 9.50
CA VAL A 228 -17.90 -12.53 10.53
C VAL A 228 -16.46 -12.15 10.22
N GLY A 229 -16.08 -12.15 8.96
CA GLY A 229 -14.71 -11.83 8.52
C GLY A 229 -14.32 -10.38 8.78
N LEU A 230 -15.27 -9.42 8.68
CA LEU A 230 -14.99 -8.01 8.97
C LEU A 230 -14.67 -7.75 10.45
N PRO A 231 -15.46 -8.24 11.44
CA PRO A 231 -15.08 -8.17 12.85
C PRO A 231 -13.75 -8.87 13.17
N ILE A 232 -13.53 -10.08 12.63
CA ILE A 232 -12.25 -10.80 12.83
C ILE A 232 -11.09 -9.96 12.31
N PHE A 233 -11.23 -9.36 11.13
CA PHE A 233 -10.23 -8.47 10.56
C PHE A 233 -9.94 -7.27 11.47
N ALA A 234 -10.99 -6.62 12.00
CA ALA A 234 -10.84 -5.51 12.93
C ALA A 234 -10.08 -5.91 14.20
N VAL A 235 -10.41 -7.08 14.79
CA VAL A 235 -9.72 -7.61 15.98
C VAL A 235 -8.24 -7.93 15.68
N VAL A 236 -7.95 -8.60 14.56
CA VAL A 236 -6.56 -8.93 14.18
C VAL A 236 -5.74 -7.65 13.99
N MET A 237 -6.30 -6.66 13.31
CA MET A 237 -5.61 -5.38 13.12
C MET A 237 -5.43 -4.62 14.41
N PHE A 238 -6.45 -4.60 15.28
CA PHE A 238 -6.32 -4.01 16.62
C PHE A 238 -5.17 -4.64 17.41
N LEU A 239 -5.05 -5.98 17.40
CA LEU A 239 -3.94 -6.68 18.08
C LEU A 239 -2.58 -6.31 17.49
N VAL A 240 -2.46 -6.22 16.15
CA VAL A 240 -1.23 -5.78 15.49
C VAL A 240 -0.83 -4.38 15.96
N PHE A 241 -1.80 -3.45 16.02
CA PHE A 241 -1.54 -2.08 16.48
C PHE A 241 -1.19 -2.04 17.96
N GLN A 242 -1.93 -2.77 18.80
CA GLN A 242 -1.67 -2.82 20.23
C GLN A 242 -0.26 -3.33 20.52
N ILE A 243 0.18 -4.38 19.83
CA ILE A 243 1.53 -4.94 19.99
C ILE A 243 2.60 -3.95 19.49
N SER A 244 2.37 -3.28 18.35
CA SER A 244 3.39 -2.46 17.71
C SER A 244 3.48 -1.04 18.30
N GLN A 245 2.35 -0.46 18.73
CA GLN A 245 2.29 0.95 19.13
C GLN A 245 2.16 1.17 20.64
N SER A 246 1.67 0.17 21.40
CA SER A 246 1.46 0.33 22.85
C SER A 246 2.28 -0.63 23.68
N TRP A 247 2.78 -1.73 23.13
CA TRP A 247 3.52 -2.71 23.91
C TRP A 247 4.98 -2.83 23.42
N LEU A 248 5.25 -3.82 22.57
CA LEU A 248 6.62 -4.18 22.18
C LEU A 248 7.36 -3.03 21.49
N GLY A 249 6.68 -2.24 20.65
CA GLY A 249 7.31 -1.12 19.94
C GLY A 249 7.74 -0.01 20.87
N THR A 250 6.85 0.45 21.76
CA THR A 250 7.13 1.47 22.78
C THR A 250 8.14 0.99 23.82
N TRP A 251 8.03 -0.26 24.30
CA TRP A 251 9.01 -0.82 25.21
C TRP A 251 10.45 -0.81 24.66
N ILE A 252 10.62 -1.06 23.38
CA ILE A 252 11.96 -0.99 22.75
C ILE A 252 12.39 0.47 22.53
N ALA A 253 11.43 1.36 22.21
CA ALA A 253 11.73 2.78 21.96
C ALA A 253 12.03 3.55 23.23
N GLU A 254 11.15 3.53 24.21
CA GLU A 254 11.16 4.37 25.42
C GLU A 254 11.69 3.60 26.66
N GLY A 255 11.60 2.26 26.61
CA GLY A 255 11.90 1.40 27.75
C GLY A 255 10.65 1.01 28.53
N PHE A 256 10.82 0.36 29.65
CA PHE A 256 9.73 -0.04 30.55
C PHE A 256 10.17 -0.10 31.99
N VAL A 257 9.23 0.13 32.88
CA VAL A 257 9.44 0.05 34.34
C VAL A 257 8.90 -1.27 34.85
N LEU A 258 9.76 -2.05 35.49
CA LEU A 258 9.37 -3.27 36.23
C LEU A 258 9.06 -2.92 37.67
N ASN A 259 7.98 -3.47 38.22
CA ASN A 259 7.54 -3.27 39.59
C ASN A 259 7.14 -1.81 39.95
N GLU A 260 6.45 -1.15 39.05
CA GLU A 260 5.91 0.19 39.24
C GLU A 260 5.17 0.30 40.59
N GLY A 261 5.53 1.33 41.39
CA GLY A 261 4.95 1.54 42.71
C GLY A 261 5.51 0.64 43.87
N LYS A 262 6.57 -0.14 43.63
CA LYS A 262 7.24 -0.94 44.66
C LYS A 262 8.65 -0.43 44.99
N ALA A 263 9.15 -0.70 46.17
CA ALA A 263 10.45 -0.25 46.66
C ALA A 263 11.67 -0.65 45.79
N ASN A 264 11.51 -1.57 44.85
CA ASN A 264 12.52 -1.99 43.87
C ASN A 264 11.99 -1.78 42.45
N GLU A 265 11.84 -0.54 42.02
CA GLU A 265 11.57 -0.19 40.62
C GLU A 265 12.87 -0.43 39.81
N LEU A 266 12.75 -1.24 38.76
CA LEU A 266 13.82 -1.44 37.78
C LEU A 266 13.39 -0.82 36.47
N THR A 267 13.94 0.33 36.16
CA THR A 267 13.78 0.98 34.84
C THR A 267 14.74 0.37 33.83
N VAL A 268 14.20 -0.19 32.76
CA VAL A 268 15.00 -0.67 31.62
C VAL A 268 14.96 0.43 30.57
N PRO A 269 16.08 1.15 30.33
CA PRO A 269 16.11 2.25 29.39
C PRO A 269 15.87 1.77 27.95
N GLY A 270 15.08 2.52 27.18
CA GLY A 270 14.85 2.29 25.77
C GLY A 270 15.90 2.96 24.88
N LEU A 271 15.72 2.83 23.57
CA LEU A 271 16.63 3.43 22.59
C LEU A 271 16.63 4.98 22.63
N VAL A 272 15.48 5.58 22.91
CA VAL A 272 15.33 7.03 23.03
C VAL A 272 16.07 7.54 24.26
N THR A 273 15.89 6.88 25.41
CA THR A 273 16.56 7.22 26.68
C THR A 273 18.08 7.23 26.53
N PHE A 274 18.65 6.27 25.77
CA PHE A 274 20.10 6.31 25.49
C PHE A 274 20.53 7.55 24.69
N ILE A 275 19.71 7.99 23.75
CA ILE A 275 20.01 9.20 22.94
C ILE A 275 19.87 10.45 23.80
N GLU A 276 18.88 10.51 24.68
CA GLU A 276 18.67 11.62 25.64
C GLU A 276 19.84 11.72 26.62
N MET A 277 20.25 10.59 27.25
CA MET A 277 21.44 10.55 28.10
C MET A 277 22.71 11.00 27.35
N PHE A 278 22.85 10.61 26.08
CA PHE A 278 23.94 11.08 25.23
C PHE A 278 23.83 12.58 24.95
N GLY A 279 22.62 13.09 24.71
CA GLY A 279 22.35 14.51 24.53
C GLY A 279 22.69 15.34 25.78
N GLU A 280 22.29 14.86 26.96
CA GLU A 280 22.64 15.50 28.24
C GLU A 280 24.17 15.49 28.49
N TRP A 281 24.84 14.37 28.19
CA TRP A 281 26.28 14.27 28.31
C TRP A 281 27.00 15.27 27.39
N VAL A 282 26.61 15.38 26.12
CA VAL A 282 27.12 16.37 25.17
C VAL A 282 26.78 17.76 25.64
N GLY A 283 25.57 18.03 26.17
CA GLY A 283 25.13 19.27 26.74
C GLY A 283 26.02 19.74 27.91
N GLY A 284 26.40 18.79 28.76
CA GLY A 284 27.37 19.03 29.85
C GLY A 284 28.75 19.45 29.36
N LEU A 285 29.23 18.93 28.24
CA LEU A 285 30.49 19.33 27.60
C LEU A 285 30.41 20.71 26.93
N MET A 286 29.19 21.12 26.51
CA MET A 286 28.95 22.35 25.73
C MET A 286 28.45 23.52 26.57
N VAL A 287 28.53 23.48 27.89
CA VAL A 287 28.04 24.55 28.79
C VAL A 287 28.66 25.92 28.47
N ASN A 288 29.92 25.95 28.04
CA ASN A 288 30.66 27.20 27.72
C ASN A 288 30.65 27.56 26.22
N THR A 289 29.83 26.92 25.42
CA THR A 289 29.75 27.19 23.96
C THR A 289 28.64 28.19 23.62
N THR A 290 28.67 28.73 22.40
CA THR A 290 27.64 29.67 21.95
C THR A 290 26.27 28.98 21.90
N PRO A 291 25.17 29.68 22.26
CA PRO A 291 23.81 29.12 22.21
C PRO A 291 23.45 28.55 20.85
N LEU A 292 23.88 29.20 19.77
CA LEU A 292 23.70 28.74 18.39
C LEU A 292 24.29 27.33 18.18
N LEU A 293 25.52 27.07 18.64
CA LEU A 293 26.19 25.79 18.45
C LEU A 293 25.52 24.70 19.27
N ARG A 294 25.04 25.04 20.46
CA ARG A 294 24.29 24.16 21.34
C ARG A 294 22.95 23.75 20.70
N ALA A 295 22.15 24.71 20.21
CA ALA A 295 20.89 24.47 19.53
C ALA A 295 21.08 23.62 18.26
N ILE A 296 22.14 23.83 17.48
CA ILE A 296 22.46 23.03 16.28
C ILE A 296 22.76 21.59 16.65
N ILE A 297 23.59 21.34 17.65
CA ILE A 297 24.09 20.00 17.97
C ILE A 297 23.09 19.24 18.81
N ILE A 298 22.58 19.82 19.90
CA ILE A 298 21.69 19.13 20.83
C ILE A 298 20.27 19.05 20.27
N ASP A 299 19.65 20.21 20.02
CA ASP A 299 18.23 20.23 19.62
C ASP A 299 18.05 19.83 18.15
N GLY A 300 18.99 20.22 17.27
CA GLY A 300 18.93 19.95 15.84
C GLY A 300 19.36 18.53 15.48
N ILE A 301 20.62 18.15 15.80
CA ILE A 301 21.18 16.87 15.35
C ILE A 301 20.76 15.74 16.31
N ILE A 302 21.03 15.86 17.61
CA ILE A 302 20.75 14.79 18.57
C ILE A 302 19.24 14.60 18.72
N GLY A 303 18.47 15.67 18.91
CA GLY A 303 17.01 15.62 18.96
C GLY A 303 16.38 15.11 17.66
N GLY A 304 16.93 15.50 16.51
CA GLY A 304 16.50 14.97 15.20
C GLY A 304 16.77 13.48 15.02
N VAL A 305 17.91 12.98 15.50
CA VAL A 305 18.23 11.55 15.54
C VAL A 305 17.30 10.82 16.50
N GLY A 306 17.06 11.38 17.70
CA GLY A 306 16.14 10.85 18.70
C GLY A 306 14.74 10.63 18.14
N ALA A 307 14.19 11.60 17.42
CA ALA A 307 12.88 11.50 16.77
C ALA A 307 12.84 10.37 15.74
N VAL A 308 13.89 10.17 14.92
CA VAL A 308 13.95 9.08 13.94
C VAL A 308 14.07 7.72 14.60
N VAL A 309 14.91 7.61 15.63
CA VAL A 309 15.19 6.36 16.35
C VAL A 309 13.99 5.96 17.22
N GLY A 310 13.27 6.92 17.81
CA GLY A 310 12.06 6.64 18.58
C GLY A 310 10.96 5.96 17.75
N PHE A 311 10.77 6.37 16.49
CA PHE A 311 9.80 5.75 15.60
C PHE A 311 10.25 4.42 14.98
N LEU A 312 11.54 4.18 14.91
CA LEU A 312 12.09 2.99 14.23
C LEU A 312 11.59 1.66 14.83
N PRO A 313 11.62 1.43 16.16
CA PRO A 313 11.12 0.19 16.75
C PRO A 313 9.63 -0.05 16.49
N LEU A 314 8.80 0.99 16.62
CA LEU A 314 7.36 0.91 16.38
C LEU A 314 7.07 0.44 14.95
N VAL A 315 7.74 1.04 13.98
CA VAL A 315 7.62 0.72 12.55
C VAL A 315 8.17 -0.68 12.26
N MET A 316 9.30 -1.07 12.85
CA MET A 316 9.90 -2.40 12.67
C MET A 316 9.00 -3.51 13.21
N VAL A 317 8.48 -3.37 14.42
CA VAL A 317 7.54 -4.34 15.02
C VAL A 317 6.29 -4.47 14.15
N MET A 318 5.75 -3.35 13.65
CA MET A 318 4.63 -3.36 12.72
C MET A 318 4.97 -4.12 11.42
N TYR A 319 6.12 -3.89 10.81
CA TYR A 319 6.55 -4.63 9.62
C TYR A 319 6.69 -6.12 9.88
N PHE A 320 7.21 -6.49 11.05
CA PHE A 320 7.32 -7.88 11.47
C PHE A 320 5.94 -8.54 11.55
N MET A 321 5.00 -7.92 12.26
CA MET A 321 3.63 -8.44 12.42
C MET A 321 2.90 -8.57 11.07
N ILE A 322 3.02 -7.56 10.20
CA ILE A 322 2.43 -7.60 8.87
C ILE A 322 3.08 -8.71 8.02
N ALA A 323 4.40 -8.91 8.10
CA ALA A 323 5.07 -9.97 7.38
C ALA A 323 4.62 -11.37 7.84
N LEU A 324 4.35 -11.56 9.15
CA LEU A 324 3.75 -12.80 9.67
C LEU A 324 2.34 -13.03 9.11
N LEU A 325 1.49 -12.00 9.06
CA LEU A 325 0.13 -12.09 8.50
C LEU A 325 0.13 -12.33 6.98
N GLU A 326 1.13 -11.81 6.27
CA GLU A 326 1.32 -12.03 4.85
C GLU A 326 1.77 -13.47 4.57
N ASP A 327 2.76 -13.98 5.31
CA ASP A 327 3.33 -15.32 5.12
C ASP A 327 2.33 -16.43 5.51
N CYS A 328 1.51 -16.26 6.55
CA CYS A 328 0.46 -17.23 6.91
C CYS A 328 -0.74 -17.23 5.94
N GLY A 329 -0.84 -16.27 5.02
CA GLY A 329 -1.90 -16.17 4.02
C GLY A 329 -3.19 -15.48 4.50
N TYR A 330 -3.21 -14.89 5.70
CA TYR A 330 -4.37 -14.17 6.25
C TYR A 330 -4.75 -12.94 5.41
N MET A 331 -3.75 -12.17 4.93
CA MET A 331 -3.98 -10.96 4.15
C MET A 331 -4.75 -11.21 2.84
N ALA A 332 -4.57 -12.37 2.21
CA ALA A 332 -5.34 -12.76 1.03
C ALA A 332 -6.84 -12.92 1.34
N ARG A 333 -7.17 -13.48 2.50
CA ARG A 333 -8.56 -13.68 2.97
C ARG A 333 -9.24 -12.37 3.35
N ALA A 334 -8.54 -11.51 4.08
CA ALA A 334 -8.99 -10.16 4.38
C ALA A 334 -9.32 -9.37 3.11
N THR A 335 -8.49 -9.51 2.07
CA THR A 335 -8.73 -8.89 0.76
C THR A 335 -10.03 -9.37 0.12
N VAL A 336 -10.36 -10.68 0.21
CA VAL A 336 -11.59 -11.25 -0.36
C VAL A 336 -12.85 -10.70 0.33
N VAL A 337 -12.80 -10.54 1.66
CA VAL A 337 -13.92 -10.00 2.44
C VAL A 337 -14.27 -8.56 2.02
N LEU A 338 -13.25 -7.73 1.80
CA LEU A 338 -13.42 -6.31 1.51
C LEU A 338 -13.53 -5.98 0.01
N ASP A 339 -13.18 -6.93 -0.88
CA ASP A 339 -13.22 -6.76 -2.34
C ASP A 339 -14.58 -6.27 -2.88
N PRO A 340 -15.75 -6.78 -2.41
CA PRO A 340 -17.05 -6.31 -2.91
C PRO A 340 -17.33 -4.83 -2.60
N ILE A 341 -16.78 -4.29 -1.50
CA ILE A 341 -16.93 -2.89 -1.12
C ILE A 341 -16.08 -2.02 -2.03
N PHE A 342 -14.81 -2.37 -2.18
CA PHE A 342 -13.85 -1.59 -2.99
C PHE A 342 -14.16 -1.63 -4.49
N LYS A 343 -14.67 -2.74 -5.00
CA LYS A 343 -15.11 -2.85 -6.40
C LYS A 343 -16.24 -1.87 -6.76
N ARG A 344 -17.12 -1.55 -5.81
CA ARG A 344 -18.21 -0.58 -6.07
C ARG A 344 -17.70 0.83 -6.34
N VAL A 345 -16.57 1.20 -5.72
CA VAL A 345 -15.94 2.52 -5.90
C VAL A 345 -14.85 2.51 -6.97
N GLY A 346 -14.66 1.39 -7.68
CA GLY A 346 -13.70 1.26 -8.78
C GLY A 346 -12.26 1.00 -8.35
N LEU A 347 -12.06 0.47 -7.14
CA LEU A 347 -10.81 -0.05 -6.64
C LEU A 347 -10.86 -1.58 -6.58
N SER A 348 -9.71 -2.25 -6.60
CA SER A 348 -9.64 -3.70 -6.38
C SER A 348 -9.56 -4.04 -4.90
N GLY A 349 -9.94 -5.26 -4.53
CA GLY A 349 -9.76 -5.75 -3.17
C GLY A 349 -8.31 -5.70 -2.67
N LYS A 350 -7.33 -5.74 -3.57
CA LYS A 350 -5.91 -5.57 -3.23
C LYS A 350 -5.58 -4.19 -2.65
N SER A 351 -6.41 -3.18 -2.91
CA SER A 351 -6.26 -1.85 -2.30
C SER A 351 -6.46 -1.86 -0.79
N VAL A 352 -7.09 -2.90 -0.24
CA VAL A 352 -7.25 -3.10 1.20
C VAL A 352 -5.89 -3.13 1.91
N ILE A 353 -4.91 -3.88 1.36
CA ILE A 353 -3.59 -4.02 1.96
C ILE A 353 -2.90 -2.66 2.18
N PRO A 354 -2.76 -1.79 1.15
CA PRO A 354 -2.29 -0.43 1.33
C PRO A 354 -3.04 0.40 2.37
N PHE A 355 -4.36 0.34 2.42
CA PHE A 355 -5.13 1.10 3.41
C PHE A 355 -4.90 0.60 4.83
N VAL A 356 -4.88 -0.71 5.01
CA VAL A 356 -4.59 -1.33 6.31
C VAL A 356 -3.17 -0.99 6.78
N MET A 357 -2.18 -1.12 5.91
CA MET A 357 -0.82 -0.72 6.25
C MET A 357 -0.71 0.79 6.53
N GLY A 358 -1.53 1.59 5.84
CA GLY A 358 -1.63 3.04 6.01
C GLY A 358 -2.14 3.46 7.39
N THR A 359 -2.91 2.61 8.09
CA THR A 359 -3.34 2.89 9.47
C THR A 359 -2.16 2.91 10.45
N GLY A 360 -1.13 2.11 10.24
CA GLY A 360 0.10 2.19 11.02
C GLY A 360 1.01 3.32 10.56
N CYS A 361 1.37 3.31 9.29
CA CYS A 361 2.20 4.35 8.68
C CYS A 361 1.86 4.52 7.20
N ALA A 362 1.75 5.76 6.75
CA ALA A 362 1.44 6.07 5.35
C ALA A 362 2.53 5.61 4.37
N ILE A 363 3.81 5.59 4.79
CA ILE A 363 4.94 5.17 3.94
C ILE A 363 4.79 3.71 3.47
N PRO A 364 4.70 2.70 4.37
CA PRO A 364 4.48 1.32 3.96
C PRO A 364 3.14 1.13 3.24
N GLY A 365 2.10 1.87 3.65
CA GLY A 365 0.81 1.86 2.97
C GLY A 365 0.93 2.23 1.49
N VAL A 366 1.63 3.29 1.17
CA VAL A 366 1.88 3.71 -0.22
C VAL A 366 2.78 2.70 -0.95
N MET A 367 3.83 2.21 -0.31
CA MET A 367 4.74 1.21 -0.91
C MET A 367 4.05 -0.12 -1.22
N ALA A 368 3.06 -0.52 -0.42
CA ALA A 368 2.27 -1.73 -0.64
C ALA A 368 1.43 -1.67 -1.93
N CYS A 369 1.19 -0.48 -2.49
CA CYS A 369 0.49 -0.32 -3.75
C CYS A 369 1.16 -1.04 -4.93
N ARG A 370 2.45 -1.42 -4.82
CA ARG A 370 3.16 -2.25 -5.81
C ARG A 370 2.49 -3.58 -6.08
N THR A 371 1.74 -4.11 -5.14
CA THR A 371 1.01 -5.37 -5.28
C THR A 371 -0.21 -5.26 -6.20
N ILE A 372 -0.64 -4.03 -6.51
CA ILE A 372 -1.77 -3.73 -7.39
C ILE A 372 -1.28 -3.70 -8.83
N ARG A 373 -1.74 -4.66 -9.65
CA ARG A 373 -1.33 -4.80 -11.06
C ARG A 373 -1.84 -3.70 -11.96
N ASN A 374 -3.09 -3.27 -11.74
CA ASN A 374 -3.68 -2.19 -12.52
C ASN A 374 -3.04 -0.85 -12.15
N GLU A 375 -2.30 -0.25 -13.08
CA GLU A 375 -1.55 1.00 -12.87
C GLU A 375 -2.44 2.15 -12.35
N ARG A 376 -3.67 2.23 -12.84
CA ARG A 376 -4.62 3.25 -12.48
C ARG A 376 -5.14 3.08 -11.04
N GLU A 377 -5.55 1.86 -10.69
CA GLU A 377 -5.97 1.53 -9.33
C GLU A 377 -4.80 1.70 -8.35
N ARG A 378 -3.59 1.33 -8.76
CA ARG A 378 -2.36 1.55 -8.01
C ARG A 378 -2.15 3.03 -7.72
N LYS A 379 -2.26 3.91 -8.75
CA LYS A 379 -2.12 5.35 -8.57
C LYS A 379 -3.21 5.93 -7.68
N ALA A 380 -4.47 5.54 -7.89
CA ALA A 380 -5.59 5.97 -7.05
C ALA A 380 -5.38 5.56 -5.59
N THR A 381 -5.02 4.30 -5.35
CA THR A 381 -4.77 3.79 -4.00
C THR A 381 -3.58 4.49 -3.33
N ALA A 382 -2.49 4.75 -4.08
CA ALA A 382 -1.32 5.46 -3.55
C ALA A 382 -1.63 6.90 -3.12
N ILE A 383 -2.56 7.59 -3.79
CA ILE A 383 -3.02 8.93 -3.43
C ILE A 383 -3.95 8.89 -2.21
N LEU A 384 -4.77 7.84 -2.09
CA LEU A 384 -5.79 7.73 -1.04
C LEU A 384 -5.30 7.07 0.24
N ALA A 385 -4.26 6.21 0.18
CA ALA A 385 -3.74 5.52 1.37
C ALA A 385 -3.34 6.48 2.51
N PRO A 386 -2.77 7.66 2.28
CA PRO A 386 -2.43 8.59 3.35
C PRO A 386 -3.62 9.23 4.07
N PHE A 387 -4.84 9.09 3.58
CA PHE A 387 -6.04 9.58 4.30
C PHE A 387 -6.37 8.75 5.53
N MET A 388 -5.88 7.50 5.60
CA MET A 388 -6.02 6.72 6.82
C MET A 388 -5.28 7.37 7.99
N PRO A 389 -5.89 7.40 9.19
CA PRO A 389 -5.21 7.86 10.39
C PRO A 389 -4.01 6.93 10.65
N CYS A 390 -2.81 7.46 10.63
CA CYS A 390 -1.58 6.73 10.97
C CYS A 390 -1.17 7.00 12.43
N GLY A 391 -0.24 6.21 12.96
CA GLY A 391 0.25 6.33 14.33
C GLY A 391 0.67 7.76 14.69
N ALA A 392 1.35 8.46 13.79
CA ALA A 392 1.78 9.85 13.99
C ALA A 392 0.63 10.89 14.07
N LYS A 393 -0.59 10.54 13.63
CA LYS A 393 -1.77 11.39 13.77
C LYS A 393 -2.51 11.17 15.09
N LEU A 394 -2.28 10.02 15.75
CA LEU A 394 -2.98 9.65 16.98
C LEU A 394 -2.72 10.61 18.15
N PRO A 395 -1.47 11.06 18.42
CA PRO A 395 -1.21 12.03 19.48
C PRO A 395 -1.99 13.33 19.30
N VAL A 396 -2.11 13.83 18.05
CA VAL A 396 -2.90 15.02 17.76
C VAL A 396 -4.38 14.79 18.04
N ILE A 397 -4.90 13.63 17.64
CA ILE A 397 -6.30 13.26 17.92
C ILE A 397 -6.53 13.14 19.43
N ALA A 398 -5.61 12.52 20.16
CA ALA A 398 -5.69 12.34 21.62
C ALA A 398 -5.64 13.69 22.35
N LEU A 399 -4.71 14.57 21.98
CA LEU A 399 -4.58 15.92 22.55
C LEU A 399 -5.90 16.71 22.43
N PHE A 400 -6.44 16.81 21.23
CA PHE A 400 -7.70 17.55 21.02
C PHE A 400 -8.92 16.83 21.59
N ALA A 401 -8.93 15.50 21.60
CA ALA A 401 -10.01 14.72 22.23
C ALA A 401 -10.03 14.97 23.74
N GLY A 402 -8.88 14.88 24.42
CA GLY A 402 -8.75 15.14 25.84
C GLY A 402 -9.09 16.58 26.20
N ALA A 403 -8.52 17.57 25.49
CA ALA A 403 -8.72 18.99 25.76
C ALA A 403 -10.18 19.45 25.57
N PHE A 404 -10.86 19.04 24.50
CA PHE A 404 -12.17 19.58 24.13
C PHE A 404 -13.35 18.64 24.35
N PHE A 405 -13.14 17.31 24.41
CA PHE A 405 -14.21 16.31 24.44
C PHE A 405 -14.19 15.41 25.69
N GLY A 406 -13.33 15.73 26.68
CA GLY A 406 -13.29 15.07 27.98
C GLY A 406 -13.02 13.58 27.88
N ASP A 407 -11.84 13.20 27.36
CA ASP A 407 -11.38 11.81 27.17
C ASP A 407 -12.34 10.90 26.39
N SER A 408 -13.12 11.47 25.51
CA SER A 408 -14.06 10.71 24.70
C SER A 408 -13.30 9.81 23.69
N ARG A 409 -13.12 8.56 24.04
CA ARG A 409 -12.55 7.50 23.17
C ARG A 409 -13.27 7.39 21.83
N TRP A 410 -14.52 7.86 21.76
CA TRP A 410 -15.31 7.89 20.54
C TRP A 410 -14.78 8.84 19.47
N VAL A 411 -14.05 9.90 19.84
CA VAL A 411 -13.48 10.84 18.86
C VAL A 411 -12.49 10.11 17.94
N GLY A 412 -11.57 9.34 18.51
CA GLY A 412 -10.61 8.54 17.73
C GLY A 412 -11.30 7.55 16.79
N VAL A 413 -12.28 6.79 17.32
CA VAL A 413 -13.04 5.82 16.52
C VAL A 413 -13.80 6.52 15.38
N THR A 414 -14.43 7.66 15.66
CA THR A 414 -15.15 8.46 14.66
C THR A 414 -14.21 8.93 13.54
N MET A 415 -12.96 9.35 13.86
CA MET A 415 -11.98 9.76 12.88
C MET A 415 -11.64 8.64 11.88
N TYR A 416 -11.54 7.39 12.33
CA TYR A 416 -11.33 6.24 11.42
C TYR A 416 -12.52 6.01 10.49
N PHE A 417 -13.75 6.05 11.00
CA PHE A 417 -14.94 5.89 10.16
C PHE A 417 -15.10 7.02 9.15
N VAL A 418 -14.85 8.26 9.56
CA VAL A 418 -14.86 9.41 8.64
C VAL A 418 -13.79 9.27 7.58
N ALA A 419 -12.58 8.82 7.93
CA ALA A 419 -11.50 8.59 6.97
C ALA A 419 -11.90 7.54 5.92
N ILE A 420 -12.46 6.40 6.34
CA ILE A 420 -12.94 5.36 5.42
C ILE A 420 -14.02 5.93 4.48
N PHE A 421 -14.98 6.67 5.00
CA PHE A 421 -16.05 7.29 4.21
C PHE A 421 -15.50 8.27 3.17
N ILE A 422 -14.57 9.12 3.56
CA ILE A 422 -13.93 10.08 2.65
C ILE A 422 -13.07 9.38 1.60
N ILE A 423 -12.36 8.32 1.95
CA ILE A 423 -11.61 7.50 0.98
C ILE A 423 -12.55 6.94 -0.09
N LEU A 424 -13.74 6.44 0.28
CA LEU A 424 -14.71 5.93 -0.67
C LEU A 424 -15.23 7.03 -1.62
N ILE A 425 -15.52 8.22 -1.10
CA ILE A 425 -15.92 9.40 -1.91
C ILE A 425 -14.79 9.80 -2.86
N CYS A 426 -13.56 9.93 -2.35
CA CYS A 426 -12.42 10.33 -3.15
C CYS A 426 -12.06 9.28 -4.22
N ALA A 427 -12.22 7.99 -3.91
CA ALA A 427 -12.07 6.92 -4.90
C ALA A 427 -13.07 7.08 -6.06
N PHE A 428 -14.31 7.42 -5.74
CA PHE A 428 -15.33 7.71 -6.74
C PHE A 428 -14.99 8.95 -7.59
N ILE A 429 -14.49 10.02 -6.98
CA ILE A 429 -14.03 11.24 -7.66
C ILE A 429 -12.86 10.92 -8.60
N ILE A 430 -11.83 10.22 -8.12
CA ILE A 430 -10.67 9.85 -8.95
C ILE A 430 -11.11 8.95 -10.11
N ASN A 431 -12.04 8.05 -9.86
CA ASN A 431 -12.60 7.19 -10.89
C ASN A 431 -13.34 8.01 -11.98
N GLY A 432 -14.10 9.02 -11.58
CA GLY A 432 -14.73 9.98 -12.49
C GLY A 432 -13.71 10.77 -13.33
N ILE A 433 -12.68 11.35 -12.68
CA ILE A 433 -11.61 12.11 -13.34
C ILE A 433 -10.83 11.23 -14.34
N THR A 434 -10.62 9.96 -14.01
CA THR A 434 -9.90 9.05 -14.89
C THR A 434 -10.77 8.43 -15.99
N GLY A 435 -12.10 8.58 -15.95
CA GLY A 435 -13.02 8.15 -17.00
C GLY A 435 -13.21 6.63 -17.07
N ASN A 436 -13.26 5.94 -15.95
CA ASN A 436 -13.53 4.51 -15.93
C ASN A 436 -15.04 4.24 -15.83
N LYS A 437 -15.65 3.84 -16.90
CA LYS A 437 -16.82 2.98 -16.80
C LYS A 437 -16.28 1.64 -16.33
N THR A 438 -16.59 1.28 -15.10
CA THR A 438 -16.13 0.09 -14.39
C THR A 438 -16.09 -1.15 -15.30
N LYS A 439 -14.95 -1.42 -15.91
CA LYS A 439 -14.67 -2.76 -16.42
C LYS A 439 -14.50 -3.61 -15.17
N LYS A 440 -15.52 -4.41 -14.85
CA LYS A 440 -15.41 -5.38 -13.75
C LYS A 440 -14.21 -6.26 -14.03
N SER A 441 -13.14 -6.06 -13.32
CA SER A 441 -12.01 -6.98 -13.36
C SER A 441 -12.49 -8.26 -12.71
N PHE A 442 -12.69 -9.31 -13.48
CA PHE A 442 -12.95 -10.65 -12.99
C PHE A 442 -11.63 -11.26 -12.48
N PHE A 443 -11.08 -10.67 -11.45
CA PHE A 443 -9.91 -11.24 -10.81
C PHE A 443 -10.38 -12.28 -9.79
N ILE A 444 -10.22 -13.56 -10.12
CA ILE A 444 -10.38 -14.65 -9.16
C ILE A 444 -9.09 -14.74 -8.36
N MET A 445 -9.19 -14.46 -7.07
CA MET A 445 -8.05 -14.56 -6.17
C MET A 445 -7.98 -15.99 -5.63
N GLU A 446 -6.90 -16.68 -5.93
CA GLU A 446 -6.60 -17.96 -5.29
C GLU A 446 -6.20 -17.68 -3.85
N LEU A 447 -6.86 -18.36 -2.90
CA LEU A 447 -6.47 -18.32 -1.51
C LEU A 447 -5.25 -19.24 -1.34
N PRO A 448 -4.10 -18.71 -0.88
CA PRO A 448 -2.95 -19.55 -0.58
C PRO A 448 -3.27 -20.50 0.56
N GLU A 449 -2.65 -21.68 0.58
CA GLU A 449 -2.75 -22.61 1.72
C GLU A 449 -2.24 -21.94 3.00
N TYR A 450 -2.86 -22.25 4.14
CA TYR A 450 -2.35 -21.79 5.45
C TYR A 450 -0.99 -22.44 5.71
N LYS A 451 -0.04 -21.60 6.05
CA LYS A 451 1.31 -22.02 6.45
C LYS A 451 1.64 -21.42 7.80
N LEU A 452 2.37 -22.16 8.60
CA LEU A 452 2.99 -21.55 9.77
C LEU A 452 3.98 -20.48 9.31
N PRO A 453 3.84 -19.23 9.79
CA PRO A 453 4.68 -18.14 9.34
C PRO A 453 6.14 -18.40 9.76
N SER A 454 7.07 -18.15 8.86
CA SER A 454 8.50 -18.26 9.14
C SER A 454 8.99 -16.99 9.84
N ILE A 455 9.31 -17.12 11.14
CA ILE A 455 9.87 -16.01 11.93
C ILE A 455 11.13 -15.44 11.28
N TRP A 456 12.01 -16.31 10.77
CA TRP A 456 13.24 -15.87 10.10
C TRP A 456 12.97 -15.01 8.86
N LYS A 457 12.04 -15.42 8.00
CA LYS A 457 11.65 -14.63 6.81
C LYS A 457 11.02 -13.30 7.20
N ALA A 458 10.17 -13.30 8.22
CA ALA A 458 9.56 -12.09 8.75
C ALA A 458 10.61 -11.12 9.28
N THR A 459 11.61 -11.62 10.04
CA THR A 459 12.72 -10.81 10.57
C THR A 459 13.59 -10.23 9.45
N VAL A 460 13.96 -11.02 8.44
CA VAL A 460 14.71 -10.51 7.28
C VAL A 460 13.92 -9.44 6.53
N SER A 461 12.62 -9.66 6.31
CA SER A 461 11.74 -8.67 5.67
C SER A 461 11.63 -7.39 6.50
N MET A 462 11.50 -7.50 7.82
CA MET A 462 11.51 -6.40 8.77
C MET A 462 12.79 -5.57 8.66
N CYS A 463 13.96 -6.21 8.73
CA CYS A 463 15.26 -5.53 8.64
C CYS A 463 15.46 -4.83 7.29
N GLN A 464 15.09 -5.45 6.17
CA GLN A 464 15.19 -4.83 4.85
C GLN A 464 14.28 -3.60 4.70
N ARG A 465 13.05 -3.70 5.19
CA ARG A 465 12.10 -2.58 5.17
C ARG A 465 12.53 -1.47 6.14
N GLY A 466 13.01 -1.84 7.33
CA GLY A 466 13.56 -0.92 8.33
C GLY A 466 14.78 -0.16 7.82
N TRP A 467 15.73 -0.83 7.17
CA TRP A 467 16.86 -0.15 6.53
C TRP A 467 16.43 0.82 5.43
N SER A 468 15.45 0.40 4.61
CA SER A 468 14.89 1.29 3.58
C SER A 468 14.19 2.51 4.18
N TYR A 469 13.56 2.38 5.35
CA TYR A 469 12.99 3.49 6.11
C TYR A 469 14.06 4.46 6.57
N ILE A 470 15.13 3.99 7.24
CA ILE A 470 16.23 4.83 7.72
C ILE A 470 16.83 5.65 6.58
N VAL A 471 17.18 5.00 5.48
CA VAL A 471 17.87 5.66 4.36
C VAL A 471 16.97 6.66 3.62
N LYS A 472 15.67 6.36 3.45
CA LYS A 472 14.78 7.19 2.62
C LYS A 472 13.95 8.19 3.42
N ALA A 473 13.48 7.79 4.58
CA ALA A 473 12.61 8.63 5.41
C ALA A 473 13.40 9.31 6.53
N GLY A 474 14.25 8.56 7.23
CA GLY A 474 15.01 9.07 8.37
C GLY A 474 15.90 10.26 8.01
N THR A 475 16.60 10.21 6.88
CA THR A 475 17.43 11.35 6.43
C THR A 475 16.61 12.61 6.14
N VAL A 476 15.44 12.45 5.52
CA VAL A 476 14.55 13.60 5.22
C VAL A 476 13.97 14.16 6.51
N ILE A 477 13.50 13.30 7.43
CA ILE A 477 12.93 13.70 8.71
C ILE A 477 13.98 14.47 9.53
N LEU A 478 15.21 13.94 9.61
CA LEU A 478 16.31 14.57 10.36
C LEU A 478 16.62 15.99 9.84
N VAL A 479 16.81 16.12 8.52
CA VAL A 479 17.11 17.45 7.93
C VAL A 479 15.95 18.42 8.13
N CYS A 480 14.71 17.96 7.96
CA CYS A 480 13.55 18.82 8.12
C CYS A 480 13.32 19.22 9.58
N ASN A 481 13.47 18.31 10.54
CA ASN A 481 13.37 18.63 11.97
C ASN A 481 14.46 19.61 12.39
N PHE A 482 15.68 19.43 11.91
CA PHE A 482 16.76 20.38 12.12
C PHE A 482 16.39 21.80 11.65
N ILE A 483 15.85 21.93 10.43
CA ILE A 483 15.41 23.22 9.89
C ILE A 483 14.29 23.82 10.74
N VAL A 484 13.30 23.02 11.14
CA VAL A 484 12.17 23.51 11.97
C VAL A 484 12.65 23.99 13.32
N ARG A 485 13.55 23.28 13.98
CA ARG A 485 14.11 23.71 15.27
C ARG A 485 14.85 25.05 15.14
N LEU A 486 15.67 25.21 14.10
CA LEU A 486 16.31 26.51 13.83
C LEU A 486 15.27 27.62 13.62
N MET A 487 14.20 27.34 12.87
CA MET A 487 13.14 28.33 12.63
C MET A 487 12.34 28.68 13.89
N GLN A 488 12.24 27.77 14.84
CA GLN A 488 11.58 27.99 16.13
C GLN A 488 12.44 28.81 17.10
N SER A 489 13.75 28.52 17.17
CA SER A 489 14.66 29.08 18.16
C SER A 489 15.26 30.40 17.75
N PHE A 490 15.23 30.80 16.47
CA PHE A 490 15.92 31.99 15.97
C PHE A 490 14.99 32.98 15.29
N THR A 491 15.35 34.30 15.43
CA THR A 491 14.81 35.39 14.62
C THR A 491 15.55 35.50 13.29
N TRP A 492 15.04 36.29 12.34
CA TRP A 492 15.72 36.58 11.05
C TRP A 492 17.13 37.13 11.19
N ASN A 493 17.46 37.74 12.34
CA ASN A 493 18.79 38.25 12.63
C ASN A 493 19.71 37.20 13.28
N LEU A 494 19.32 35.92 13.27
CA LEU A 494 20.03 34.81 13.92
C LEU A 494 20.30 35.05 15.41
N ARG A 495 19.41 35.78 16.09
CA ARG A 495 19.41 35.91 17.54
C ARG A 495 18.44 34.89 18.12
N GLU A 496 18.87 34.20 19.14
CA GLU A 496 18.01 33.32 19.92
C GLU A 496 16.87 34.12 20.56
N THR A 497 15.67 33.57 20.52
CA THR A 497 14.48 34.20 21.09
C THR A 497 13.67 33.18 21.88
N ASP A 498 13.31 33.58 23.11
CA ASP A 498 12.37 32.80 23.93
C ASP A 498 10.92 33.17 23.63
N VAL A 499 10.71 34.21 22.79
CA VAL A 499 9.38 34.68 22.41
C VAL A 499 8.97 34.02 21.06
N ALA A 500 8.11 33.02 21.13
CA ALA A 500 7.69 32.24 19.95
C ALA A 500 7.14 33.11 18.79
N SER A 501 6.51 34.27 19.09
CA SER A 501 5.95 35.18 18.08
C SER A 501 7.01 35.93 17.24
N GLU A 502 8.24 36.04 17.73
CA GLU A 502 9.35 36.68 17.02
C GLU A 502 10.17 35.73 16.17
N SER A 503 9.89 34.44 16.25
CA SER A 503 10.60 33.40 15.53
C SER A 503 10.41 33.48 14.01
N ILE A 504 11.38 32.95 13.27
CA ILE A 504 11.28 32.78 11.80
C ILE A 504 10.02 32.02 11.45
N LEU A 505 9.70 30.97 12.23
CA LEU A 505 8.51 30.13 12.01
C LEU A 505 7.22 30.95 12.11
N ALA A 506 7.10 31.84 13.12
CA ALA A 506 5.94 32.70 13.28
C ALA A 506 5.77 33.67 12.09
N SER A 507 6.87 34.24 11.62
CA SER A 507 6.86 35.15 10.46
C SER A 507 6.37 34.45 9.18
N ILE A 508 6.78 33.17 8.95
CA ILE A 508 6.36 32.37 7.81
C ILE A 508 4.90 31.91 7.98
N ALA A 509 4.50 31.52 9.19
CA ALA A 509 3.18 30.98 9.45
C ALA A 509 2.06 32.06 9.45
N SER A 510 2.37 33.28 9.81
CA SER A 510 1.41 34.39 9.94
C SER A 510 0.57 34.63 8.67
N PRO A 511 1.11 34.67 7.43
CA PRO A 511 0.30 34.80 6.23
C PRO A 511 -0.67 33.62 6.02
N PHE A 512 -0.25 32.42 6.39
CA PHE A 512 -1.10 31.23 6.26
C PHE A 512 -2.21 31.19 7.31
N ALA A 513 -2.06 31.88 8.44
CA ALA A 513 -3.12 31.99 9.45
C ALA A 513 -4.42 32.55 8.85
N TYR A 514 -4.33 33.50 7.92
CA TYR A 514 -5.50 34.03 7.21
C TYR A 514 -6.19 32.99 6.34
N LEU A 515 -5.42 32.08 5.75
CA LEU A 515 -5.98 30.98 4.93
C LEU A 515 -6.72 29.96 5.80
N PHE A 516 -6.24 29.72 7.03
CA PHE A 516 -6.84 28.76 7.97
C PHE A 516 -7.92 29.38 8.85
N ALA A 517 -8.01 30.72 8.94
CA ALA A 517 -9.02 31.40 9.74
C ALA A 517 -10.47 30.95 9.43
N PRO A 518 -10.91 30.69 8.18
CA PRO A 518 -12.25 30.19 7.90
C PRO A 518 -12.55 28.80 8.48
N ILE A 519 -11.50 28.03 8.81
CA ILE A 519 -11.61 26.67 9.34
C ILE A 519 -11.73 26.68 10.87
N VAL A 520 -11.06 27.63 11.52
CA VAL A 520 -10.93 27.66 12.99
C VAL A 520 -11.70 28.82 13.62
N GLY A 521 -12.09 29.81 12.81
CA GLY A 521 -12.83 31.01 13.25
C GLY A 521 -11.97 32.12 13.83
N VAL A 522 -10.65 31.87 14.00
CA VAL A 522 -9.68 32.85 14.55
C VAL A 522 -8.44 32.86 13.67
N VAL A 523 -7.77 34.04 13.63
CA VAL A 523 -6.47 34.16 12.97
C VAL A 523 -5.39 33.77 13.98
N ALA A 524 -5.03 32.49 14.00
CA ALA A 524 -4.04 31.91 14.91
C ALA A 524 -2.82 31.43 14.11
N TRP A 525 -1.72 32.16 14.18
CA TRP A 525 -0.47 31.76 13.51
C TRP A 525 0.11 30.46 14.09
N GLN A 526 -0.14 30.18 15.37
CA GLN A 526 0.29 28.96 16.05
C GLN A 526 -0.29 27.69 15.38
N LEU A 527 -1.59 27.69 15.06
CA LEU A 527 -2.25 26.58 14.37
C LEU A 527 -1.75 26.46 12.92
N ALA A 528 -1.45 27.59 12.27
CA ALA A 528 -0.82 27.59 10.95
C ALA A 528 0.60 27.02 11.00
N ALA A 529 1.41 27.41 11.98
CA ALA A 529 2.75 26.89 12.23
C ALA A 529 2.71 25.36 12.46
N ALA A 530 1.82 24.88 13.33
CA ALA A 530 1.61 23.47 13.59
C ALA A 530 1.18 22.70 12.33
N THR A 531 0.36 23.28 11.46
CA THR A 531 -0.02 22.66 10.19
C THR A 531 1.17 22.55 9.24
N ILE A 532 2.01 23.59 9.15
CA ILE A 532 3.22 23.62 8.30
C ILE A 532 4.24 22.58 8.78
N THR A 533 4.54 22.55 10.08
CA THR A 533 5.46 21.58 10.65
C THR A 533 4.92 20.16 10.53
N GLY A 534 3.60 19.99 10.62
CA GLY A 534 2.89 18.73 10.40
C GLY A 534 3.01 18.16 8.97
N PHE A 535 3.42 18.93 7.96
CA PHE A 535 3.79 18.39 6.65
C PHE A 535 5.17 17.72 6.66
N ILE A 536 6.03 18.12 7.57
CA ILE A 536 7.34 17.51 7.72
C ILE A 536 7.16 16.16 8.39
N ALA A 537 6.56 16.17 9.59
CA ALA A 537 6.21 15.00 10.35
C ALA A 537 4.94 15.30 11.17
N LYS A 538 3.95 14.41 11.13
CA LYS A 538 2.63 14.70 11.74
C LYS A 538 2.66 14.80 13.26
N GLU A 539 3.59 14.12 13.89
CA GLU A 539 3.88 14.21 15.33
C GLU A 539 4.36 15.61 15.74
N ASN A 540 5.06 16.33 14.87
CA ASN A 540 5.54 17.67 15.15
C ASN A 540 4.41 18.70 15.38
N VAL A 541 3.17 18.35 15.03
CA VAL A 541 2.01 19.22 15.32
C VAL A 541 1.89 19.46 16.82
N VAL A 542 1.96 18.41 17.65
CA VAL A 542 1.83 18.51 19.11
C VAL A 542 3.01 19.29 19.68
N GLY A 543 4.25 18.93 19.32
CA GLY A 543 5.43 19.63 19.79
C GLY A 543 5.46 21.10 19.38
N THR A 544 5.02 21.44 18.16
CA THR A 544 4.92 22.86 17.73
C THR A 544 3.85 23.61 18.51
N LEU A 545 2.70 22.98 18.78
CA LEU A 545 1.65 23.61 19.59
C LEU A 545 2.13 23.85 21.03
N ALA A 546 2.84 22.88 21.63
CA ALA A 546 3.42 23.02 22.96
C ALA A 546 4.38 24.21 23.06
N VAL A 547 5.23 24.41 22.05
CA VAL A 547 6.21 25.52 22.02
C VAL A 547 5.54 26.88 21.68
N CYS A 548 4.54 26.87 20.77
CA CYS A 548 3.95 28.11 20.27
C CYS A 548 2.87 28.72 21.19
N PHE A 549 2.23 27.91 22.03
CA PHE A 549 1.26 28.37 23.01
C PHE A 549 1.91 28.46 24.39
N VAL A 550 2.06 29.68 24.92
CA VAL A 550 2.67 29.92 26.22
C VAL A 550 1.93 29.19 27.34
N GLY A 551 2.66 28.40 28.12
CA GLY A 551 2.12 27.64 29.25
C GLY A 551 1.58 26.27 28.90
N LEU A 552 1.53 25.89 27.63
CA LEU A 552 1.03 24.57 27.19
C LEU A 552 2.04 23.44 27.54
N GLU A 553 3.32 23.79 27.58
CA GLU A 553 4.41 22.90 28.01
C GLU A 553 4.23 22.32 29.42
N ASN A 554 3.49 23.00 30.29
CA ASN A 554 3.20 22.54 31.65
C ASN A 554 2.06 21.51 31.69
N PHE A 555 1.32 21.30 30.60
CA PHE A 555 0.12 20.48 30.52
C PHE A 555 0.25 19.32 29.50
N ILE A 556 1.30 19.34 28.70
CA ILE A 556 1.59 18.31 27.71
C ILE A 556 2.92 17.66 28.07
N ASP A 557 2.89 16.34 28.23
CA ASP A 557 4.11 15.56 28.23
C ASP A 557 4.70 15.57 26.81
N THR A 558 5.82 16.28 26.65
CA THR A 558 6.47 16.44 25.34
C THR A 558 7.20 15.20 24.88
N GLU A 559 7.50 14.26 25.79
CA GLU A 559 8.14 12.98 25.48
C GLU A 559 7.11 11.97 24.96
N GLU A 560 6.00 11.80 25.67
CA GLU A 560 4.91 10.93 25.26
C GLU A 560 3.95 11.56 24.25
N LEU A 561 4.06 12.88 24.01
CA LEU A 561 3.12 13.67 23.21
C LEU A 561 1.67 13.55 23.70
N ALA A 562 1.48 13.36 25.00
CA ALA A 562 0.22 13.12 25.67
C ALA A 562 -0.18 14.28 26.57
N LEU A 563 -1.47 14.38 26.87
CA LEU A 563 -2.01 15.36 27.80
C LEU A 563 -1.86 14.82 29.22
N LEU A 564 -1.36 15.66 30.15
CA LEU A 564 -1.33 15.32 31.58
C LEU A 564 -2.75 15.13 32.13
N GLU A 565 -2.93 14.20 33.06
CA GLU A 565 -4.24 13.90 33.64
C GLU A 565 -4.87 15.15 34.27
N GLY A 566 -6.11 15.44 33.85
CA GLY A 566 -6.88 16.58 34.37
C GLY A 566 -6.64 17.94 33.69
N ALA A 567 -5.60 18.09 32.87
CA ALA A 567 -5.23 19.36 32.23
C ALA A 567 -6.14 19.77 31.04
N GLY A 568 -7.13 18.95 30.65
CA GLY A 568 -7.92 19.18 29.43
C GLY A 568 -8.63 20.54 29.38
N ALA A 569 -9.27 20.98 30.47
CA ALA A 569 -9.98 22.27 30.49
C ALA A 569 -9.04 23.48 30.39
N GLU A 570 -7.87 23.38 30.98
CA GLU A 570 -6.84 24.43 30.97
C GLU A 570 -6.23 24.56 29.59
N VAL A 571 -5.90 23.45 28.95
CA VAL A 571 -5.41 23.40 27.58
C VAL A 571 -6.45 23.96 26.60
N ALA A 572 -7.73 23.63 26.75
CA ALA A 572 -8.78 24.21 25.92
C ALA A 572 -8.89 25.74 26.09
N SER A 573 -8.66 26.26 27.29
CA SER A 573 -8.64 27.72 27.54
C SER A 573 -7.46 28.40 26.87
N VAL A 574 -6.29 27.77 26.85
CA VAL A 574 -5.07 28.30 26.20
C VAL A 574 -5.23 28.35 24.67
N PHE A 575 -5.87 27.35 24.07
CA PHE A 575 -6.16 27.36 22.64
C PHE A 575 -7.16 28.45 22.22
N ALA A 576 -8.05 28.85 23.13
CA ALA A 576 -9.10 29.86 22.89
C ALA A 576 -9.94 29.60 21.63
N ILE A 577 -10.21 28.36 21.29
CA ILE A 577 -11.01 27.95 20.15
C ILE A 577 -12.27 27.15 20.61
N SER A 578 -13.30 27.14 19.78
CA SER A 578 -14.51 26.37 20.05
C SER A 578 -14.28 24.88 19.83
N LYS A 579 -15.12 24.02 20.48
CA LYS A 579 -15.11 22.56 20.24
C LYS A 579 -15.27 22.20 18.76
N ILE A 580 -16.05 22.99 18.01
CA ILE A 580 -16.28 22.80 16.58
C ILE A 580 -15.02 23.15 15.80
N ALA A 581 -14.33 24.23 16.18
CA ALA A 581 -13.05 24.62 15.58
C ALA A 581 -11.97 23.56 15.82
N ALA A 582 -11.94 22.99 17.02
CA ALA A 582 -11.05 21.87 17.35
C ALA A 582 -11.31 20.63 16.46
N LEU A 583 -12.59 20.26 16.29
CA LEU A 583 -12.97 19.16 15.39
C LEU A 583 -12.60 19.46 13.95
N SER A 584 -12.82 20.68 13.49
CA SER A 584 -12.46 21.14 12.15
C SER A 584 -10.95 21.07 11.90
N PHE A 585 -10.14 21.50 12.87
CA PHE A 585 -8.68 21.40 12.81
C PHE A 585 -8.21 19.94 12.77
N LEU A 586 -8.82 19.05 13.53
CA LEU A 586 -8.56 17.62 13.46
C LEU A 586 -8.84 17.07 12.05
N MET A 587 -9.94 17.47 11.41
CA MET A 587 -10.23 17.07 10.03
C MET A 587 -9.19 17.61 9.04
N LEU A 588 -8.73 18.86 9.24
CA LEU A 588 -7.65 19.41 8.43
C LEU A 588 -6.37 18.57 8.55
N ASN A 589 -5.94 18.27 9.78
CA ASN A 589 -4.74 17.47 10.02
C ASN A 589 -4.87 16.05 9.46
N LEU A 590 -6.07 15.46 9.51
CA LEU A 590 -6.33 14.12 9.02
C LEU A 590 -6.22 14.02 7.50
N PHE A 591 -6.80 14.96 6.74
CA PHE A 591 -6.97 14.87 5.29
C PHE A 591 -5.99 15.71 4.48
N THR A 592 -5.21 16.59 5.11
CA THR A 592 -4.10 17.30 4.43
C THR A 592 -2.98 16.32 4.02
N PRO A 593 -2.10 16.72 3.09
CA PRO A 593 -1.00 15.88 2.62
C PRO A 593 -0.24 15.22 3.77
N PRO A 594 0.23 13.98 3.57
CA PRO A 594 0.99 13.27 4.58
C PRO A 594 2.38 13.91 4.80
N CYS A 595 3.17 13.36 5.71
CA CYS A 595 4.55 13.76 5.93
C CYS A 595 5.40 13.68 4.64
N PHE A 596 6.48 14.45 4.56
CA PHE A 596 7.36 14.49 3.39
C PHE A 596 7.91 13.13 3.01
N ALA A 597 8.20 12.27 3.98
CA ALA A 597 8.63 10.90 3.72
C ALA A 597 7.57 10.09 2.96
N ALA A 598 6.29 10.25 3.30
CA ALA A 598 5.20 9.60 2.58
C ALA A 598 4.97 10.22 1.19
N ILE A 599 5.17 11.53 1.03
CA ILE A 599 5.16 12.20 -0.29
C ILE A 599 6.31 11.66 -1.15
N GLY A 600 7.48 11.42 -0.57
CA GLY A 600 8.60 10.75 -1.23
C GLY A 600 8.25 9.34 -1.71
N ALA A 601 7.58 8.55 -0.87
CA ALA A 601 7.06 7.24 -1.23
C ALA A 601 6.00 7.32 -2.35
N MET A 602 5.08 8.30 -2.28
CA MET A 602 4.11 8.56 -3.34
C MET A 602 4.79 8.88 -4.67
N ASN A 603 5.84 9.71 -4.66
CA ASN A 603 6.61 10.04 -5.87
C ASN A 603 7.25 8.80 -6.50
N ALA A 604 7.82 7.92 -5.68
CA ALA A 604 8.42 6.68 -6.15
C ALA A 604 7.40 5.70 -6.76
N GLU A 605 6.18 5.61 -6.19
CA GLU A 605 5.14 4.69 -6.68
C GLU A 605 4.33 5.25 -7.85
N LEU A 606 4.07 6.56 -7.88
CA LEU A 606 3.30 7.20 -8.96
C LEU A 606 4.11 7.33 -10.25
N LYS A 607 5.45 7.39 -10.15
CA LYS A 607 6.39 7.55 -11.29
C LYS A 607 6.02 8.69 -12.25
N SER A 608 5.29 9.69 -11.76
CA SER A 608 4.79 10.83 -12.55
C SER A 608 4.61 12.05 -11.66
N LYS A 609 5.36 13.12 -11.93
CA LYS A 609 5.23 14.39 -11.22
C LYS A 609 3.82 14.97 -11.33
N LYS A 610 3.16 14.82 -12.49
CA LYS A 610 1.78 15.30 -12.70
C LYS A 610 0.79 14.63 -11.74
N TRP A 611 0.88 13.31 -11.56
CA TRP A 611 0.04 12.57 -10.63
C TRP A 611 0.36 12.89 -9.17
N LEU A 612 1.63 13.12 -8.85
CA LEU A 612 2.04 13.53 -7.51
C LEU A 612 1.40 14.87 -7.12
N PHE A 613 1.60 15.91 -7.94
CA PHE A 613 1.04 17.23 -7.65
C PHE A 613 -0.50 17.24 -7.69
N ALA A 614 -1.12 16.47 -8.58
CA ALA A 614 -2.57 16.30 -8.59
C ALA A 614 -3.06 15.60 -7.31
N GLY A 615 -2.33 14.61 -6.81
CA GLY A 615 -2.63 13.92 -5.55
C GLY A 615 -2.50 14.84 -4.35
N ILE A 616 -1.42 15.59 -4.25
CA ILE A 616 -1.21 16.59 -3.18
C ILE A 616 -2.31 17.66 -3.23
N GLY A 617 -2.63 18.20 -4.41
CA GLY A 617 -3.70 19.18 -4.59
C GLY A 617 -5.07 18.62 -4.22
N LEU A 618 -5.36 17.37 -4.54
CA LEU A 618 -6.58 16.68 -4.11
C LEU A 618 -6.66 16.58 -2.58
N GLN A 619 -5.57 16.18 -1.93
CA GLN A 619 -5.50 16.04 -0.48
C GLN A 619 -5.70 17.38 0.23
N PHE A 620 -5.05 18.46 -0.22
CA PHE A 620 -5.29 19.80 0.29
C PHE A 620 -6.73 20.26 0.08
N GLY A 621 -7.26 20.11 -1.13
CA GLY A 621 -8.60 20.55 -1.46
C GLY A 621 -9.67 19.81 -0.66
N ILE A 622 -9.53 18.50 -0.49
CA ILE A 622 -10.44 17.68 0.34
C ILE A 622 -10.30 18.07 1.82
N GLY A 623 -9.06 18.14 2.34
CA GLY A 623 -8.79 18.49 3.73
C GLY A 623 -9.38 19.83 4.09
N TYR A 624 -9.12 20.86 3.29
CA TYR A 624 -9.66 22.19 3.50
C TYR A 624 -11.20 22.22 3.39
N SER A 625 -11.76 21.60 2.35
CA SER A 625 -13.20 21.60 2.11
C SER A 625 -13.98 20.93 3.25
N ILE A 626 -13.52 19.77 3.70
CA ILE A 626 -14.18 19.04 4.79
C ILE A 626 -14.11 19.84 6.08
N SER A 627 -12.92 20.37 6.40
CA SER A 627 -12.71 21.14 7.62
C SER A 627 -13.58 22.40 7.65
N PHE A 628 -13.63 23.15 6.56
CA PHE A 628 -14.49 24.33 6.48
C PHE A 628 -15.98 23.96 6.58
N LEU A 629 -16.42 22.89 5.92
CA LEU A 629 -17.82 22.44 5.99
C LEU A 629 -18.19 21.99 7.42
N VAL A 630 -17.30 21.25 8.09
CA VAL A 630 -17.51 20.85 9.50
C VAL A 630 -17.62 22.08 10.40
N TYR A 631 -16.76 23.08 10.23
CA TYR A 631 -16.80 24.30 11.00
C TYR A 631 -18.09 25.10 10.71
N PHE A 632 -18.40 25.32 9.44
CA PHE A 632 -19.56 26.11 9.02
C PHE A 632 -20.89 25.47 9.47
N PHE A 633 -21.11 24.19 9.14
CA PHE A 633 -22.36 23.49 9.51
C PHE A 633 -22.43 23.20 11.01
N GLY A 634 -21.31 22.92 11.66
CA GLY A 634 -21.25 22.76 13.11
C GLY A 634 -21.67 24.04 13.84
N SER A 635 -21.14 25.20 13.42
CA SER A 635 -21.51 26.50 13.98
C SER A 635 -22.96 26.90 13.67
N LEU A 636 -23.49 26.47 12.50
CA LEU A 636 -24.89 26.67 12.14
C LEU A 636 -25.82 25.86 13.07
N LEU A 637 -25.49 24.58 13.31
CA LEU A 637 -26.29 23.69 14.16
C LEU A 637 -26.30 24.10 15.64
N THR A 638 -25.22 24.68 16.12
CA THR A 638 -25.12 25.18 17.51
C THR A 638 -25.64 26.59 17.67
N GLY A 639 -26.10 27.23 16.60
CA GLY A 639 -26.64 28.60 16.64
C GLY A 639 -25.57 29.69 16.86
N THR A 640 -24.30 29.31 16.85
CA THR A 640 -23.13 30.21 17.10
C THR A 640 -22.56 30.84 15.83
N LEU A 641 -23.25 30.74 14.69
CA LEU A 641 -22.71 31.15 13.39
C LEU A 641 -22.26 32.62 13.35
N LYS A 642 -22.95 33.51 14.06
CA LYS A 642 -22.59 34.94 14.09
C LYS A 642 -21.30 35.20 14.86
N ASP A 643 -21.06 34.43 15.92
CA ASP A 643 -19.91 34.59 16.80
C ASP A 643 -18.71 33.73 16.33
N ALA A 644 -19.01 32.70 15.51
CA ALA A 644 -18.03 31.76 15.00
C ALA A 644 -17.04 32.40 14.01
N PHE A 645 -17.48 33.39 13.25
CA PHE A 645 -16.63 34.10 12.30
C PHE A 645 -16.45 35.53 12.78
N GLY A 646 -15.25 35.85 13.27
CA GLY A 646 -14.89 37.19 13.75
C GLY A 646 -14.91 38.28 12.67
N ALA A 647 -14.91 37.92 11.39
CA ALA A 647 -14.99 38.82 10.27
C ALA A 647 -15.76 38.26 9.09
N PHE A 648 -16.51 39.11 8.38
CA PHE A 648 -17.34 38.72 7.22
C PHE A 648 -16.53 38.06 6.07
N TRP A 649 -15.27 38.38 5.90
CA TRP A 649 -14.42 37.82 4.85
C TRP A 649 -14.12 36.31 5.06
N MET A 650 -14.14 35.81 6.29
CA MET A 650 -13.79 34.41 6.60
C MET A 650 -14.70 33.40 5.92
N PRO A 651 -16.05 33.42 6.11
CA PRO A 651 -16.94 32.49 5.41
C PRO A 651 -16.90 32.67 3.90
N LEU A 652 -16.71 33.91 3.41
CA LEU A 652 -16.63 34.19 1.98
C LEU A 652 -15.38 33.57 1.34
N LEU A 653 -14.23 33.68 2.00
CA LEU A 653 -12.99 33.01 1.57
C LEU A 653 -13.14 31.48 1.61
N GLY A 654 -13.71 30.94 2.69
CA GLY A 654 -13.93 29.50 2.82
C GLY A 654 -14.80 28.95 1.69
N TRP A 655 -15.95 29.55 1.45
CA TRP A 655 -16.83 29.15 0.33
C TRP A 655 -16.19 29.34 -1.04
N SER A 656 -15.42 30.40 -1.25
CA SER A 656 -14.73 30.62 -2.53
C SER A 656 -13.74 29.51 -2.84
N ILE A 657 -12.99 29.02 -1.85
CA ILE A 657 -12.03 27.92 -2.00
C ILE A 657 -12.77 26.60 -2.26
N VAL A 658 -13.81 26.28 -1.48
CA VAL A 658 -14.61 25.04 -1.65
C VAL A 658 -15.28 25.00 -3.03
N LEU A 659 -15.90 26.09 -3.45
CA LEU A 659 -16.56 26.16 -4.76
C LEU A 659 -15.55 26.10 -5.90
N SER A 660 -14.42 26.78 -5.81
CA SER A 660 -13.34 26.71 -6.80
C SER A 660 -12.83 25.27 -6.95
N PHE A 661 -12.62 24.59 -5.83
CA PHE A 661 -12.18 23.18 -5.85
C PHE A 661 -13.24 22.26 -6.48
N ALA A 662 -14.52 22.42 -6.14
CA ALA A 662 -15.62 21.66 -6.73
C ALA A 662 -15.74 21.89 -8.23
N VAL A 663 -15.60 23.15 -8.69
CA VAL A 663 -15.61 23.51 -10.13
C VAL A 663 -14.42 22.86 -10.84
N ILE A 664 -13.22 22.91 -10.29
CA ILE A 664 -12.03 22.27 -10.88
C ILE A 664 -12.26 20.78 -11.08
N ILE A 665 -12.76 20.08 -10.04
CA ILE A 665 -13.06 18.63 -10.14
C ILE A 665 -14.11 18.38 -11.22
N THR A 666 -15.20 19.15 -11.24
CA THR A 666 -16.29 18.99 -12.20
C THR A 666 -15.80 19.20 -13.64
N VAL A 667 -15.00 20.24 -13.87
CA VAL A 667 -14.41 20.52 -15.19
C VAL A 667 -13.50 19.38 -15.64
N LEU A 668 -12.67 18.83 -14.74
CA LEU A 668 -11.80 17.70 -15.06
C LEU A 668 -12.61 16.45 -15.45
N ILE A 669 -13.69 16.16 -14.74
CA ILE A 669 -14.60 15.04 -15.05
C ILE A 669 -15.28 15.25 -16.43
N ILE A 670 -15.81 16.45 -16.69
CA ILE A 670 -16.48 16.78 -17.97
C ILE A 670 -15.50 16.67 -19.14
N ARG A 671 -14.31 17.29 -19.02
CA ARG A 671 -13.27 17.21 -20.07
C ARG A 671 -12.91 15.77 -20.40
N LYS A 672 -12.77 14.91 -19.38
CA LYS A 672 -12.45 13.51 -19.59
C LYS A 672 -13.59 12.75 -20.28
N ASN A 673 -14.83 12.96 -19.83
CA ASN A 673 -16.00 12.32 -20.42
C ASN A 673 -16.19 12.73 -21.90
N ASN A 674 -15.96 14.01 -22.24
CA ASN A 674 -16.03 14.49 -23.62
C ASN A 674 -14.92 13.86 -24.48
N LYS A 675 -13.70 13.72 -23.95
CA LYS A 675 -12.61 13.03 -24.66
C LYS A 675 -12.97 11.57 -24.97
N LEU A 676 -13.53 10.86 -24.00
CA LEU A 676 -13.97 9.47 -24.18
C LEU A 676 -15.12 9.33 -25.19
N LYS A 677 -16.06 10.28 -25.22
CA LYS A 677 -17.11 10.32 -26.24
C LYS A 677 -16.54 10.50 -27.63
N ASN A 678 -15.59 11.42 -27.79
CA ASN A 678 -14.96 11.70 -29.09
C ASN A 678 -14.12 10.50 -29.57
N GLU A 679 -13.41 9.83 -28.68
CA GLU A 679 -12.66 8.59 -28.99
C GLU A 679 -13.60 7.44 -29.40
N ALA A 680 -14.77 7.32 -28.76
CA ALA A 680 -15.78 6.33 -29.13
C ALA A 680 -16.41 6.63 -30.50
N LEU A 681 -16.72 7.90 -30.79
CA LEU A 681 -17.24 8.33 -32.07
C LEU A 681 -16.23 8.18 -33.23
N ALA A 682 -14.94 8.39 -32.94
CA ALA A 682 -13.88 8.17 -33.94
C ALA A 682 -13.73 6.67 -34.27
N LYS A 683 -13.87 5.77 -33.29
CA LYS A 683 -13.84 4.31 -33.51
C LYS A 683 -15.07 3.74 -34.22
N THR A 684 -16.19 4.40 -34.16
CA THR A 684 -17.40 4.00 -34.91
C THR A 684 -17.42 4.52 -36.35
N ARG A 685 -16.52 5.47 -36.70
CA ARG A 685 -16.36 6.03 -38.05
C ARG A 685 -15.19 5.41 -38.83
N SER A 686 -14.29 4.70 -38.17
CA SER A 686 -13.23 3.85 -38.74
C SER A 686 -13.69 2.38 -38.81
#